data_b7eea328d5de358f1a43d49181f3d8a5
#
_entry.id   b7eea328d5de358f1a43d49181f3d8a5
#
_cell.length_a   1.000
_cell.length_b   1.000
_cell.length_c   1.000
_cell.angle_alpha   90.00
_cell.angle_beta   90.00
_cell.angle_gamma   90.00
#
_symmetry.space_group_name_H-M   'P 1'
#
loop_
_entity.id
_entity.type
_entity.pdbx_description
1 polymer ?
#
loop_
_entity_poly.entity_id
_entity_poly.type
_entity_poly.pdbx_seq_one_letter_code
_entity_poly.pdbx_strand_id
1 'polypeptide(L)'
;METVNKENKKKSFNFSLIDNTSQSIPAGNITFILSFCIPALIFLALYYLRDIFPFGNDCYLRSDMYHQYAPFYSELWHKLRTGDTLLYSWDIGMGVNFTSLFAYYLASPINWLIALLPQKYMIEIMNMLIVMKLCASSVTFSYYISKHFHTKKCTIALFGMFYALSAYSAAYSWNIMWLDCIVLIPLIMLGLEKLVDENKCYLYCISLGLCIFTNYYISIMVCISVCLYFIVLMIAYDGDKSFGIYIKKILRWIFYSLIAGGLAACLLLPEMYTFSLSASSSTSFPTKLTSYFSVMEMLVRQLINVPVHLGLEHYPNIYCGVAVFLLIPLYIMNKKIKPAEKIGKCIILLVFLLAFNLNIPNFIWHGFHYPNSLPCRQSFIYIFFLLSMSYEAFYRIRQSTVKQISASVWFSIIFLVLAEQIFKDSDTYNFKIFYISGAFILIYALLIYLKKTKNFKIPVIFFAVLCVSVVECTINMEFTGLGTTSRTAYLLDYNAVKTVTSDVSDNDDSFYRMDKITGARSKNDGAWHNYHTISTFSSTCSAGMSQLYKYLGMVSSTNAYGYDGSTIVTNSLFSVKYLISNKLLSTDSLRTYYNGYDGEFIYKNEYTLPAGYVSDGNLSEKWKPDTIYNGIENQNSLIEALTGVKDTFTECFVYPSQIDVTFSPSSSGHMYLVIQKEGVDSIGVTINGNTTGYSGLKSGNRTVDIGYVNAGDSINVNAETSMNLHVYILNENKFKQAYNILNNNSFQVEKWNSTGFTGSVTCDSDGTFLFSIPYDKGWSVYIDGKKCSTYSIADALLAVDITKGTHSVKLKFMPVNLIKGCIITFICIIILIGTAVAKRRGIDKKLKQKLIVIFNNHANNDSLTESDTNTTEEQ
;
A
#
# COMPACT_ATOMS: atom_id res chain seq x y z
N MET A 1 29.30 64.78 -16.67
CA MET A 1 29.55 63.48 -17.34
C MET A 1 30.04 62.51 -16.27
N GLU A 2 29.13 61.87 -15.61
CA GLU A 2 29.46 60.89 -14.62
C GLU A 2 29.42 59.48 -15.26
N THR A 3 30.53 58.80 -15.22
CA THR A 3 30.70 57.43 -15.71
C THR A 3 30.27 56.48 -14.60
N VAL A 4 29.15 55.81 -14.80
CA VAL A 4 28.65 54.76 -13.94
C VAL A 4 29.48 53.49 -14.13
N ASN A 5 30.29 53.13 -13.15
CA ASN A 5 31.02 51.88 -13.06
C ASN A 5 30.05 50.77 -12.68
N LYS A 6 29.66 49.92 -13.65
CA LYS A 6 28.96 48.66 -13.39
C LYS A 6 29.97 47.59 -12.92
N GLU A 7 30.12 47.44 -11.64
CA GLU A 7 30.80 46.27 -11.07
C GLU A 7 30.03 44.97 -11.40
N ASN A 8 30.59 44.18 -12.28
CA ASN A 8 30.21 42.79 -12.50
C ASN A 8 30.54 41.95 -11.22
N LYS A 9 29.63 41.85 -10.28
CA LYS A 9 29.75 40.86 -9.21
C LYS A 9 29.61 39.46 -9.81
N LYS A 10 30.73 38.83 -10.18
CA LYS A 10 30.84 37.37 -10.32
C LYS A 10 30.37 36.77 -9.00
N LYS A 11 29.22 36.06 -9.02
CA LYS A 11 28.79 35.21 -7.90
C LYS A 11 29.79 34.06 -7.76
N SER A 12 30.90 34.31 -7.03
CA SER A 12 31.77 33.22 -6.59
C SER A 12 30.98 32.31 -5.65
N PHE A 13 31.04 31.01 -5.90
CA PHE A 13 30.48 30.00 -5.02
C PHE A 13 31.07 30.17 -3.62
N ASN A 14 30.26 30.58 -2.65
CA ASN A 14 30.75 31.02 -1.36
C ASN A 14 31.00 29.83 -0.44
N PHE A 15 32.20 29.23 -0.48
CA PHE A 15 32.65 28.12 0.33
C PHE A 15 32.60 28.38 1.87
N SER A 16 32.33 29.62 2.32
CA SER A 16 32.12 29.94 3.73
C SER A 16 30.93 29.15 4.37
N LEU A 17 30.02 28.66 3.55
CA LEU A 17 28.92 27.78 3.99
C LEU A 17 29.40 26.43 4.54
N ILE A 18 30.63 26.03 4.27
CA ILE A 18 31.25 24.77 4.71
C ILE A 18 31.90 24.91 6.08
N ASP A 19 32.30 26.08 6.51
CA ASP A 19 33.20 26.29 7.68
C ASP A 19 32.63 27.17 8.82
N ASN A 20 31.39 27.60 8.83
CA ASN A 20 30.93 28.53 9.88
C ASN A 20 30.76 27.80 11.23
N THR A 21 31.62 28.07 12.17
CA THR A 21 31.72 27.48 13.51
C THR A 21 31.01 28.28 14.60
N SER A 22 30.39 29.42 14.34
CA SER A 22 30.02 30.35 15.41
C SER A 22 28.66 31.04 15.34
N GLN A 23 27.80 30.79 14.37
CA GLN A 23 26.47 31.41 14.37
C GLN A 23 25.36 30.43 13.91
N SER A 24 24.26 30.41 14.67
CA SER A 24 23.04 29.67 14.45
C SER A 24 22.22 30.18 13.24
N ILE A 25 22.77 30.10 12.04
CA ILE A 25 22.09 30.51 10.82
C ILE A 25 21.46 29.26 10.15
N PRO A 26 20.16 29.26 9.77
CA PRO A 26 19.51 28.14 9.06
C PRO A 26 20.26 27.78 7.76
N ALA A 27 20.19 26.51 7.31
CA ALA A 27 20.78 26.10 6.04
C ALA A 27 20.31 27.01 4.91
N GLY A 28 21.23 27.46 4.07
CA GLY A 28 20.89 28.30 2.92
C GLY A 28 20.16 27.50 1.84
N ASN A 29 19.51 28.19 0.92
CA ASN A 29 18.78 27.56 -0.19
C ASN A 29 19.64 26.57 -0.99
N ILE A 30 20.95 26.83 -1.12
CA ILE A 30 21.91 25.96 -1.82
C ILE A 30 21.97 24.57 -1.19
N THR A 31 21.96 24.44 0.15
CA THR A 31 22.01 23.14 0.83
C THR A 31 20.77 22.28 0.49
N PHE A 32 19.60 22.89 0.45
CA PHE A 32 18.36 22.17 0.10
C PHE A 32 18.27 21.85 -1.38
N ILE A 33 18.77 22.74 -2.25
CA ILE A 33 18.92 22.45 -3.69
C ILE A 33 19.84 21.25 -3.88
N LEU A 34 21.00 21.20 -3.23
CA LEU A 34 21.89 20.04 -3.28
C LEU A 34 21.23 18.76 -2.74
N SER A 35 20.47 18.87 -1.65
CA SER A 35 19.73 17.73 -1.08
C SER A 35 18.70 17.16 -2.05
N PHE A 36 18.12 17.96 -2.93
CA PHE A 36 17.21 17.50 -3.99
C PHE A 36 17.99 17.01 -5.22
N CYS A 37 18.93 17.80 -5.71
CA CYS A 37 19.59 17.55 -7.00
C CYS A 37 20.54 16.35 -6.97
N ILE A 38 21.23 16.07 -5.84
CA ILE A 38 22.18 14.94 -5.79
C ILE A 38 21.44 13.60 -5.98
N PRO A 39 20.39 13.25 -5.21
CA PRO A 39 19.62 12.03 -5.48
C PRO A 39 18.98 12.03 -6.88
N ALA A 40 18.48 13.17 -7.37
CA ALA A 40 17.88 13.27 -8.70
C ALA A 40 18.89 12.92 -9.81
N LEU A 41 20.12 13.42 -9.72
CA LEU A 41 21.20 13.11 -10.68
C LEU A 41 21.63 11.64 -10.60
N ILE A 42 21.65 11.04 -9.40
CA ILE A 42 21.93 9.62 -9.23
C ILE A 42 20.82 8.79 -9.91
N PHE A 43 19.54 9.13 -9.70
CA PHE A 43 18.43 8.44 -10.39
C PHE A 43 18.50 8.61 -11.92
N LEU A 44 18.87 9.80 -12.41
CA LEU A 44 19.06 10.02 -13.85
C LEU A 44 20.16 9.11 -14.41
N ALA A 45 21.28 8.98 -13.70
CA ALA A 45 22.37 8.07 -14.08
C ALA A 45 21.92 6.59 -14.03
N LEU A 46 21.16 6.19 -12.98
CA LEU A 46 20.63 4.84 -12.86
C LEU A 46 19.62 4.51 -13.96
N TYR A 47 18.79 5.48 -14.36
CA TYR A 47 17.83 5.30 -15.47
C TYR A 47 18.57 5.05 -16.79
N TYR A 48 19.66 5.80 -17.02
CA TYR A 48 20.53 5.57 -18.18
C TYR A 48 21.20 4.20 -18.14
N LEU A 49 21.75 3.77 -16.99
CA LEU A 49 22.43 2.47 -16.83
C LEU A 49 21.48 1.27 -16.92
N ARG A 50 20.20 1.45 -16.64
CA ARG A 50 19.17 0.41 -16.63
C ARG A 50 18.24 0.48 -17.83
N ASP A 51 18.57 1.23 -18.87
CA ASP A 51 17.76 1.41 -20.07
C ASP A 51 16.29 1.78 -19.78
N ILE A 52 16.05 2.53 -18.68
CA ILE A 52 14.71 2.98 -18.31
C ILE A 52 14.32 4.16 -19.20
N PHE A 53 13.08 4.16 -19.70
CA PHE A 53 12.55 5.26 -20.50
C PHE A 53 12.78 6.64 -19.84
N PRO A 54 13.26 7.68 -20.55
CA PRO A 54 13.41 7.81 -22.02
C PRO A 54 14.75 7.31 -22.59
N PHE A 55 15.65 6.72 -21.81
CA PHE A 55 16.97 6.28 -22.27
C PHE A 55 16.96 4.92 -22.96
N GLY A 56 15.95 4.10 -22.71
CA GLY A 56 15.75 2.79 -23.30
C GLY A 56 14.27 2.37 -23.28
N ASN A 57 14.02 1.07 -23.35
CA ASN A 57 12.66 0.51 -23.48
C ASN A 57 12.15 -0.16 -22.19
N ASP A 58 12.87 -0.05 -21.11
CA ASP A 58 12.45 -0.57 -19.83
C ASP A 58 11.71 0.47 -18.99
N CYS A 59 10.99 0.03 -17.98
CA CYS A 59 10.36 0.88 -16.98
C CYS A 59 10.57 0.30 -15.57
N TYR A 60 10.57 1.16 -14.57
CA TYR A 60 10.57 0.74 -13.18
C TYR A 60 9.13 0.37 -12.79
N LEU A 61 8.80 -0.91 -12.98
CA LEU A 61 7.49 -1.48 -12.71
C LEU A 61 7.70 -2.88 -12.11
N ARG A 62 7.60 -3.00 -10.79
CA ARG A 62 7.99 -4.20 -10.04
C ARG A 62 6.86 -4.70 -9.16
N SER A 63 6.67 -6.03 -9.08
CA SER A 63 5.77 -6.68 -8.11
C SER A 63 4.36 -6.08 -8.12
N ASP A 64 3.83 -5.66 -6.96
CA ASP A 64 2.48 -5.08 -6.86
C ASP A 64 2.31 -3.78 -7.64
N MET A 65 3.38 -3.08 -7.97
CA MET A 65 3.31 -1.92 -8.86
C MET A 65 2.82 -2.32 -10.26
N TYR A 66 3.26 -3.49 -10.76
CA TYR A 66 2.80 -4.06 -12.02
C TYR A 66 1.34 -4.49 -11.95
N HIS A 67 0.96 -5.22 -10.89
CA HIS A 67 -0.33 -5.90 -10.80
C HIS A 67 -1.44 -5.06 -10.18
N GLN A 68 -1.11 -4.08 -9.33
CA GLN A 68 -2.07 -3.31 -8.53
C GLN A 68 -1.95 -1.81 -8.76
N TYR A 69 -0.75 -1.21 -8.53
CA TYR A 69 -0.68 0.24 -8.44
C TYR A 69 -0.87 0.92 -9.80
N ALA A 70 -0.25 0.43 -10.87
CA ALA A 70 -0.45 1.00 -12.20
C ALA A 70 -1.94 0.96 -12.63
N PRO A 71 -2.68 -0.17 -12.49
CA PRO A 71 -4.12 -0.19 -12.70
C PRO A 71 -4.91 0.79 -11.82
N PHE A 72 -4.62 0.87 -10.51
CA PHE A 72 -5.36 1.76 -9.61
C PHE A 72 -5.09 3.24 -9.87
N TYR A 73 -3.87 3.59 -10.29
CA TYR A 73 -3.56 4.95 -10.76
C TYR A 73 -4.28 5.28 -12.07
N SER A 74 -4.43 4.31 -12.98
CA SER A 74 -5.21 4.44 -14.20
C SER A 74 -6.69 4.71 -13.89
N GLU A 75 -7.28 3.97 -12.94
CA GLU A 75 -8.65 4.18 -12.47
C GLU A 75 -8.84 5.54 -11.78
N LEU A 76 -7.90 5.95 -10.92
CA LEU A 76 -7.94 7.28 -10.32
C LEU A 76 -7.88 8.38 -11.40
N TRP A 77 -7.01 8.23 -12.39
CA TRP A 77 -6.91 9.15 -13.52
C TRP A 77 -8.26 9.27 -14.25
N HIS A 78 -8.88 8.13 -14.56
CA HIS A 78 -10.18 8.06 -15.23
C HIS A 78 -11.24 8.83 -14.44
N LYS A 79 -11.38 8.54 -13.14
CA LYS A 79 -12.34 9.24 -12.27
C LYS A 79 -12.10 10.74 -12.17
N LEU A 80 -10.85 11.18 -12.06
CA LEU A 80 -10.51 12.60 -12.00
C LEU A 80 -10.78 13.34 -13.32
N ARG A 81 -10.61 12.68 -14.46
CA ARG A 81 -10.82 13.27 -15.80
C ARG A 81 -12.27 13.29 -16.24
N THR A 82 -13.04 12.29 -15.87
CA THR A 82 -14.47 12.18 -16.17
C THR A 82 -15.35 12.92 -15.13
N GLY A 83 -14.78 13.30 -13.97
CA GLY A 83 -15.53 13.85 -12.85
C GLY A 83 -16.39 12.82 -12.10
N ASP A 84 -16.07 11.53 -12.26
CA ASP A 84 -16.77 10.46 -11.53
C ASP A 84 -16.39 10.47 -10.04
N THR A 85 -17.24 9.86 -9.23
CA THR A 85 -17.08 9.83 -7.77
C THR A 85 -15.94 8.94 -7.30
N LEU A 86 -15.28 9.31 -6.20
CA LEU A 86 -14.30 8.48 -5.49
C LEU A 86 -14.95 7.53 -4.45
N LEU A 87 -16.26 7.34 -4.48
CA LEU A 87 -16.96 6.51 -3.50
C LEU A 87 -16.97 5.04 -3.87
N TYR A 88 -17.20 4.72 -5.16
CA TYR A 88 -17.33 3.35 -5.65
C TYR A 88 -16.74 3.21 -7.05
N SER A 89 -16.24 2.01 -7.41
CA SER A 89 -15.80 1.69 -8.77
C SER A 89 -16.30 0.31 -9.19
N TRP A 90 -16.80 0.21 -10.42
CA TRP A 90 -17.18 -1.04 -11.08
C TRP A 90 -16.02 -1.69 -11.85
N ASP A 91 -14.93 -0.97 -12.10
CA ASP A 91 -13.77 -1.42 -12.87
C ASP A 91 -12.84 -2.33 -12.05
N ILE A 92 -13.27 -2.74 -10.86
CA ILE A 92 -12.51 -3.55 -9.92
C ILE A 92 -13.49 -4.54 -9.25
N GLY A 93 -13.25 -5.85 -9.42
CA GLY A 93 -13.80 -6.94 -8.62
C GLY A 93 -15.31 -6.97 -8.38
N MET A 94 -16.15 -7.01 -9.40
CA MET A 94 -17.62 -6.93 -9.31
C MET A 94 -18.15 -5.59 -8.75
N GLY A 95 -17.27 -4.66 -8.44
CA GLY A 95 -17.52 -3.40 -7.76
C GLY A 95 -16.93 -3.37 -6.36
N VAL A 96 -16.25 -2.27 -6.03
CA VAL A 96 -15.58 -2.08 -4.74
C VAL A 96 -15.84 -0.70 -4.15
N ASN A 97 -15.78 -0.62 -2.81
CA ASN A 97 -15.67 0.64 -2.08
C ASN A 97 -14.37 1.35 -2.45
N PHE A 98 -14.42 2.26 -3.44
CA PHE A 98 -13.24 2.94 -3.93
C PHE A 98 -12.65 3.93 -2.92
N THR A 99 -13.45 4.45 -1.97
CA THR A 99 -12.94 5.28 -0.87
C THR A 99 -11.91 4.52 -0.03
N SER A 100 -12.15 3.25 0.23
CA SER A 100 -11.23 2.40 0.99
C SER A 100 -9.96 2.07 0.19
N LEU A 101 -10.11 1.68 -1.08
CA LEU A 101 -8.97 1.48 -1.97
C LEU A 101 -8.13 2.77 -2.10
N PHE A 102 -8.78 3.92 -2.24
CA PHE A 102 -8.14 5.23 -2.27
C PHE A 102 -7.37 5.51 -0.99
N ALA A 103 -7.95 5.23 0.19
CA ALA A 103 -7.31 5.45 1.49
C ALA A 103 -6.02 4.65 1.65
N TYR A 104 -5.95 3.43 1.12
CA TYR A 104 -4.76 2.58 1.21
C TYR A 104 -3.70 2.91 0.15
N TYR A 105 -4.10 3.07 -1.14
CA TYR A 105 -3.16 3.14 -2.27
C TYR A 105 -2.93 4.56 -2.81
N LEU A 106 -3.91 5.47 -2.74
CA LEU A 106 -3.99 6.62 -3.63
C LEU A 106 -4.10 7.98 -2.92
N ALA A 107 -4.21 8.00 -1.59
CA ALA A 107 -4.56 9.18 -0.80
C ALA A 107 -3.49 10.29 -0.76
N SER A 108 -2.30 10.07 -1.35
CA SER A 108 -1.27 11.12 -1.43
C SER A 108 -1.75 12.33 -2.22
N PRO A 109 -1.68 13.57 -1.68
CA PRO A 109 -2.10 14.77 -2.41
C PRO A 109 -1.34 15.00 -3.72
N ILE A 110 -0.08 14.54 -3.80
CA ILE A 110 0.73 14.67 -5.02
C ILE A 110 0.17 13.80 -6.16
N ASN A 111 -0.56 12.73 -5.86
CA ASN A 111 -1.15 11.86 -6.87
C ASN A 111 -2.18 12.57 -7.77
N TRP A 112 -2.79 13.67 -7.31
CA TRP A 112 -3.70 14.47 -8.14
C TRP A 112 -3.04 15.08 -9.38
N LEU A 113 -1.70 15.19 -9.38
CA LEU A 113 -0.94 15.65 -10.55
C LEU A 113 -1.07 14.70 -11.75
N ILE A 114 -1.46 13.44 -11.56
CA ILE A 114 -1.67 12.47 -12.65
C ILE A 114 -2.72 12.97 -13.65
N ALA A 115 -3.75 13.67 -13.19
CA ALA A 115 -4.82 14.19 -14.02
C ALA A 115 -4.36 15.25 -15.06
N LEU A 116 -3.16 15.81 -14.89
CA LEU A 116 -2.60 16.82 -15.79
C LEU A 116 -1.99 16.21 -17.07
N LEU A 117 -1.67 14.92 -17.06
CA LEU A 117 -0.95 14.23 -18.13
C LEU A 117 -1.82 13.14 -18.78
N PRO A 118 -1.55 12.74 -20.05
CA PRO A 118 -2.30 11.66 -20.68
C PRO A 118 -2.09 10.30 -20.00
N GLN A 119 -3.14 9.48 -19.93
CA GLN A 119 -3.14 8.16 -19.30
C GLN A 119 -2.06 7.22 -19.85
N LYS A 120 -1.76 7.28 -21.15
CA LYS A 120 -0.71 6.46 -21.79
C LYS A 120 0.70 6.61 -21.19
N TYR A 121 0.94 7.67 -20.42
CA TYR A 121 2.20 7.91 -19.71
C TYR A 121 2.10 7.59 -18.21
N MET A 122 1.10 6.80 -17.79
CA MET A 122 0.87 6.52 -16.37
C MET A 122 2.11 5.91 -15.67
N ILE A 123 2.82 5.01 -16.34
CA ILE A 123 4.03 4.37 -15.81
C ILE A 123 5.13 5.43 -15.56
N GLU A 124 5.36 6.30 -16.54
CA GLU A 124 6.38 7.37 -16.43
C GLU A 124 6.03 8.37 -15.34
N ILE A 125 4.73 8.71 -15.22
CA ILE A 125 4.25 9.61 -14.16
C ILE A 125 4.51 8.98 -12.78
N MET A 126 4.21 7.70 -12.60
CA MET A 126 4.47 6.98 -11.35
C MET A 126 5.97 6.93 -11.04
N ASN A 127 6.81 6.64 -12.03
CA ASN A 127 8.27 6.64 -11.87
C ASN A 127 8.80 8.03 -11.47
N MET A 128 8.28 9.09 -12.09
CA MET A 128 8.60 10.47 -11.71
C MET A 128 8.16 10.78 -10.27
N LEU A 129 6.96 10.36 -9.87
CA LEU A 129 6.47 10.56 -8.50
C LEU A 129 7.35 9.84 -7.46
N ILE A 130 7.85 8.63 -7.75
CA ILE A 130 8.80 7.91 -6.89
C ILE A 130 10.08 8.73 -6.70
N VAL A 131 10.71 9.16 -7.80
CA VAL A 131 11.93 9.96 -7.74
C VAL A 131 11.70 11.28 -6.99
N MET A 132 10.61 11.98 -7.27
CA MET A 132 10.24 13.22 -6.56
C MET A 132 10.08 13.01 -5.05
N LYS A 133 9.38 11.96 -4.62
CA LYS A 133 9.19 11.64 -3.20
C LYS A 133 10.51 11.28 -2.51
N LEU A 134 11.39 10.51 -3.16
CA LEU A 134 12.71 10.19 -2.61
C LEU A 134 13.61 11.44 -2.53
N CYS A 135 13.63 12.29 -3.54
CA CYS A 135 14.34 13.58 -3.45
C CYS A 135 13.76 14.47 -2.35
N ALA A 136 12.43 14.51 -2.20
CA ALA A 136 11.77 15.25 -1.13
C ALA A 136 12.15 14.70 0.26
N SER A 137 12.30 13.38 0.43
CA SER A 137 12.75 12.78 1.69
C SER A 137 14.17 13.22 2.07
N SER A 138 15.07 13.36 1.11
CA SER A 138 16.41 13.93 1.32
C SER A 138 16.32 15.38 1.80
N VAL A 139 15.43 16.18 1.21
CA VAL A 139 15.22 17.58 1.59
C VAL A 139 14.64 17.71 3.01
N THR A 140 13.63 16.92 3.33
CA THR A 140 12.99 16.97 4.66
C THR A 140 13.91 16.48 5.77
N PHE A 141 14.70 15.43 5.52
CA PHE A 141 15.75 15.00 6.44
C PHE A 141 16.83 16.08 6.63
N SER A 142 17.28 16.69 5.54
CA SER A 142 18.22 17.81 5.59
C SER A 142 17.65 19.01 6.35
N TYR A 143 16.36 19.29 6.19
CA TYR A 143 15.66 20.34 6.93
C TYR A 143 15.62 20.02 8.44
N TYR A 144 15.29 18.77 8.80
CA TYR A 144 15.33 18.30 10.18
C TYR A 144 16.71 18.53 10.80
N ILE A 145 17.76 18.01 10.18
CA ILE A 145 19.16 18.15 10.64
C ILE A 145 19.55 19.65 10.79
N SER A 146 19.19 20.47 9.79
CA SER A 146 19.46 21.91 9.82
C SER A 146 18.84 22.60 11.02
N LYS A 147 17.59 22.25 11.35
CA LYS A 147 16.84 22.88 12.46
C LYS A 147 17.24 22.31 13.81
N HIS A 148 17.45 21.01 13.91
CA HIS A 148 17.83 20.31 15.14
C HIS A 148 19.23 20.73 15.62
N PHE A 149 20.22 20.79 14.70
CA PHE A 149 21.61 21.16 15.03
C PHE A 149 21.95 22.64 14.77
N HIS A 150 20.98 23.46 14.40
CA HIS A 150 21.18 24.88 14.06
C HIS A 150 22.36 25.13 13.10
N THR A 151 22.45 24.36 12.00
CA THR A 151 23.56 24.38 11.07
C THR A 151 23.13 24.68 9.64
N LYS A 152 24.04 25.30 8.85
CA LYS A 152 23.85 25.61 7.42
C LYS A 152 24.79 24.83 6.49
N LYS A 153 25.55 23.87 7.01
CA LYS A 153 26.64 23.24 6.25
C LYS A 153 26.09 22.37 5.12
N CYS A 154 26.68 22.44 3.94
CA CYS A 154 26.32 21.59 2.79
C CYS A 154 26.49 20.07 3.07
N THR A 155 27.27 19.69 4.07
CA THR A 155 27.42 18.30 4.53
C THR A 155 26.09 17.66 4.95
N ILE A 156 25.08 18.47 5.32
CA ILE A 156 23.73 17.98 5.62
C ILE A 156 23.14 17.23 4.43
N ALA A 157 23.39 17.72 3.20
CA ALA A 157 22.86 17.13 1.97
C ALA A 157 23.39 15.70 1.74
N LEU A 158 24.59 15.36 2.23
CA LEU A 158 25.14 13.99 2.17
C LEU A 158 24.31 13.02 2.99
N PHE A 159 23.93 13.41 4.21
CA PHE A 159 23.10 12.58 5.07
C PHE A 159 21.66 12.50 4.57
N GLY A 160 21.15 13.59 3.96
CA GLY A 160 19.86 13.54 3.23
C GLY A 160 19.89 12.55 2.08
N MET A 161 20.98 12.53 1.29
CA MET A 161 21.17 11.55 0.21
C MET A 161 21.18 10.10 0.75
N PHE A 162 21.95 9.81 1.81
CA PHE A 162 21.94 8.46 2.42
C PHE A 162 20.58 8.04 2.97
N TYR A 163 19.80 9.00 3.48
CA TYR A 163 18.42 8.73 3.91
C TYR A 163 17.51 8.35 2.73
N ALA A 164 17.57 9.12 1.65
CA ALA A 164 16.78 8.92 0.45
C ALA A 164 17.17 7.65 -0.34
N LEU A 165 18.46 7.31 -0.38
CA LEU A 165 19.03 6.20 -1.16
C LEU A 165 19.47 5.02 -0.27
N SER A 166 18.78 4.81 0.84
CA SER A 166 19.01 3.69 1.75
C SER A 166 18.49 2.36 1.19
N ALA A 167 18.87 1.24 1.81
CA ALA A 167 18.34 -0.07 1.46
C ALA A 167 16.81 -0.17 1.57
N TYR A 168 16.19 0.63 2.45
CA TYR A 168 14.73 0.74 2.49
C TYR A 168 14.17 1.24 1.17
N SER A 169 14.75 2.30 0.63
CA SER A 169 14.33 2.86 -0.67
C SER A 169 14.63 1.90 -1.82
N ALA A 170 15.78 1.22 -1.79
CA ALA A 170 16.13 0.19 -2.78
C ALA A 170 15.12 -0.98 -2.78
N ALA A 171 14.67 -1.41 -1.59
CA ALA A 171 13.72 -2.51 -1.44
C ALA A 171 12.28 -2.11 -1.75
N TYR A 172 11.85 -0.91 -1.30
CA TYR A 172 10.43 -0.57 -1.16
C TYR A 172 9.98 0.67 -1.92
N SER A 173 10.82 1.36 -2.71
CA SER A 173 10.42 2.58 -3.44
C SER A 173 9.28 2.36 -4.44
N TRP A 174 9.11 1.14 -4.94
CA TRP A 174 7.98 0.77 -5.79
C TRP A 174 6.63 0.77 -5.03
N ASN A 175 6.63 0.71 -3.68
CA ASN A 175 5.43 0.97 -2.85
C ASN A 175 5.22 2.49 -2.72
N ILE A 176 4.81 3.10 -3.81
CA ILE A 176 4.71 4.57 -3.96
C ILE A 176 3.89 5.24 -2.85
N MET A 177 2.87 4.55 -2.29
CA MET A 177 2.03 5.03 -1.21
C MET A 177 2.73 5.08 0.16
N TRP A 178 3.86 4.35 0.35
CA TRP A 178 4.62 4.40 1.62
C TRP A 178 5.58 5.59 1.68
N LEU A 179 5.98 6.11 0.52
CA LEU A 179 7.03 7.14 0.40
C LEU A 179 6.65 8.47 1.06
N ASP A 180 5.36 8.80 1.13
CA ASP A 180 4.90 10.00 1.85
C ASP A 180 5.26 9.95 3.33
N CYS A 181 5.15 8.79 3.98
CA CYS A 181 5.53 8.62 5.37
C CYS A 181 7.04 8.83 5.58
N ILE A 182 7.87 8.39 4.62
CA ILE A 182 9.33 8.61 4.63
C ILE A 182 9.66 10.11 4.51
N VAL A 183 8.95 10.83 3.65
CA VAL A 183 9.08 12.29 3.50
C VAL A 183 8.66 13.01 4.79
N LEU A 184 7.62 12.53 5.47
CA LEU A 184 7.00 13.24 6.59
C LEU A 184 7.65 12.97 7.94
N ILE A 185 8.30 11.80 8.16
CA ILE A 185 8.88 11.45 9.47
C ILE A 185 9.89 12.49 10.00
N PRO A 186 10.81 13.07 9.20
CA PRO A 186 11.70 14.11 9.68
C PRO A 186 10.96 15.36 10.16
N LEU A 187 9.84 15.72 9.51
CA LEU A 187 9.01 16.86 9.90
C LEU A 187 8.20 16.58 11.17
N ILE A 188 7.69 15.35 11.31
CA ILE A 188 6.98 14.88 12.51
C ILE A 188 7.90 14.94 13.72
N MET A 189 9.11 14.38 13.61
CA MET A 189 10.08 14.36 14.72
C MET A 189 10.53 15.77 15.11
N LEU A 190 10.81 16.64 14.14
CA LEU A 190 11.09 18.05 14.40
C LEU A 190 9.90 18.77 15.04
N GLY A 191 8.69 18.46 14.57
CA GLY A 191 7.45 19.01 15.13
C GLY A 191 7.24 18.58 16.58
N LEU A 192 7.55 17.32 16.91
CA LEU A 192 7.49 16.78 18.26
C LEU A 192 8.49 17.48 19.21
N GLU A 193 9.75 17.65 18.78
CA GLU A 193 10.75 18.43 19.53
C GLU A 193 10.22 19.85 19.84
N LYS A 194 9.71 20.54 18.83
CA LYS A 194 9.15 21.89 19.01
C LYS A 194 7.90 21.92 19.88
N LEU A 195 7.11 20.85 19.88
CA LEU A 195 5.94 20.73 20.77
C LEU A 195 6.39 20.59 22.23
N VAL A 196 7.42 19.79 22.49
CA VAL A 196 7.97 19.57 23.85
C VAL A 196 8.72 20.79 24.35
N ASP A 197 9.62 21.39 23.55
CA ASP A 197 10.53 22.44 24.01
C ASP A 197 9.93 23.85 23.85
N GLU A 198 9.30 24.13 22.71
CA GLU A 198 8.85 25.48 22.35
C GLU A 198 7.32 25.66 22.45
N ASN A 199 6.57 24.64 22.79
CA ASN A 199 5.10 24.61 22.79
C ASN A 199 4.47 24.98 21.40
N LYS A 200 5.16 24.63 20.28
CA LYS A 200 4.70 24.87 18.91
C LYS A 200 4.12 23.58 18.34
N CYS A 201 2.83 23.53 18.07
CA CYS A 201 2.10 22.30 17.74
C CYS A 201 1.87 22.08 16.24
N TYR A 202 1.88 23.15 15.40
CA TYR A 202 1.36 23.06 14.02
C TYR A 202 2.16 22.11 13.15
N LEU A 203 3.50 22.19 13.18
CA LEU A 203 4.35 21.31 12.37
C LEU A 203 4.09 19.84 12.73
N TYR A 204 4.03 19.51 14.03
CA TYR A 204 3.73 18.16 14.51
C TYR A 204 2.35 17.68 14.07
N CYS A 205 1.32 18.47 14.37
CA CYS A 205 -0.06 18.10 14.14
C CYS A 205 -0.39 17.94 12.65
N ILE A 206 0.07 18.87 11.80
CA ILE A 206 -0.19 18.82 10.36
C ILE A 206 0.62 17.70 9.69
N SER A 207 1.92 17.54 10.00
CA SER A 207 2.74 16.49 9.39
C SER A 207 2.31 15.09 9.82
N LEU A 208 1.93 14.88 11.10
CA LEU A 208 1.40 13.61 11.57
C LEU A 208 0.02 13.32 10.97
N GLY A 209 -0.88 14.33 10.94
CA GLY A 209 -2.20 14.19 10.33
C GLY A 209 -2.12 13.85 8.84
N LEU A 210 -1.22 14.51 8.10
CA LEU A 210 -0.96 14.20 6.69
C LEU A 210 -0.36 12.81 6.51
N CYS A 211 0.53 12.36 7.41
CA CYS A 211 1.10 11.01 7.40
C CYS A 211 0.00 9.94 7.54
N ILE A 212 -0.92 10.12 8.50
CA ILE A 212 -2.04 9.21 8.70
C ILE A 212 -2.99 9.23 7.49
N PHE A 213 -3.25 10.41 6.93
CA PHE A 213 -4.12 10.59 5.76
C PHE A 213 -3.56 9.90 4.52
N THR A 214 -2.24 10.00 4.26
CA THR A 214 -1.61 9.47 3.04
C THR A 214 -1.42 7.96 3.07
N ASN A 215 -1.17 7.37 4.24
CA ASN A 215 -1.12 5.92 4.43
C ASN A 215 -1.32 5.57 5.92
N TYR A 216 -2.51 5.15 6.27
CA TYR A 216 -2.86 4.80 7.65
C TYR A 216 -2.04 3.62 8.19
N TYR A 217 -1.65 2.64 7.34
CA TYR A 217 -0.95 1.44 7.76
C TYR A 217 0.50 1.73 8.21
N ILE A 218 1.29 2.41 7.38
CA ILE A 218 2.68 2.79 7.74
C ILE A 218 2.68 3.82 8.86
N SER A 219 1.65 4.66 8.96
CA SER A 219 1.54 5.66 10.03
C SER A 219 1.40 5.05 11.43
N ILE A 220 0.90 3.80 11.57
CA ILE A 220 0.91 3.08 12.87
C ILE A 220 2.35 2.96 13.39
N MET A 221 3.29 2.58 12.53
CA MET A 221 4.71 2.46 12.86
C MET A 221 5.31 3.82 13.26
N VAL A 222 4.91 4.88 12.53
CA VAL A 222 5.29 6.26 12.86
C VAL A 222 4.74 6.67 14.22
N CYS A 223 3.47 6.38 14.53
CA CYS A 223 2.85 6.68 15.82
C CYS A 223 3.56 5.97 16.99
N ILE A 224 3.90 4.69 16.84
CA ILE A 224 4.69 3.94 17.86
C ILE A 224 6.05 4.65 18.08
N SER A 225 6.73 5.03 17.00
CA SER A 225 8.02 5.75 17.07
C SER A 225 7.91 7.10 17.73
N VAL A 226 6.82 7.85 17.47
CA VAL A 226 6.53 9.12 18.13
C VAL A 226 6.38 8.94 19.64
N CYS A 227 5.69 7.89 20.09
CA CYS A 227 5.56 7.56 21.51
C CYS A 227 6.94 7.29 22.16
N LEU A 228 7.77 6.46 21.51
CA LEU A 228 9.12 6.15 22.01
C LEU A 228 10.00 7.39 22.06
N TYR A 229 10.00 8.20 20.99
CA TYR A 229 10.83 9.41 20.96
C TYR A 229 10.32 10.48 21.92
N PHE A 230 9.02 10.61 22.12
CA PHE A 230 8.44 11.51 23.14
C PHE A 230 8.96 11.18 24.55
N ILE A 231 9.04 9.90 24.92
CA ILE A 231 9.60 9.47 26.21
C ILE A 231 11.08 9.92 26.33
N VAL A 232 11.88 9.73 25.27
CA VAL A 232 13.29 10.17 25.27
C VAL A 232 13.38 11.68 25.44
N LEU A 233 12.56 12.46 24.73
CA LEU A 233 12.54 13.92 24.87
C LEU A 233 12.14 14.37 26.27
N MET A 234 11.17 13.69 26.90
CA MET A 234 10.74 14.00 28.27
C MET A 234 11.84 13.70 29.30
N ILE A 235 12.59 12.60 29.14
CA ILE A 235 13.72 12.26 30.03
C ILE A 235 14.90 13.23 29.81
N ALA A 236 15.16 13.63 28.56
CA ALA A 236 16.27 14.54 28.21
C ALA A 236 15.92 16.02 28.44
N TYR A 237 14.69 16.34 28.81
CA TYR A 237 14.22 17.72 28.99
C TYR A 237 14.99 18.46 30.09
N ASP A 238 15.53 19.63 29.73
CA ASP A 238 16.37 20.44 30.64
C ASP A 238 15.65 21.58 31.37
N GLY A 239 14.38 21.83 31.08
CA GLY A 239 13.60 22.88 31.71
C GLY A 239 13.14 22.52 33.12
N ASP A 240 12.17 23.26 33.64
CA ASP A 240 11.55 22.98 34.93
C ASP A 240 10.95 21.57 34.98
N LYS A 241 11.43 20.75 35.90
CA LYS A 241 11.09 19.34 36.10
C LYS A 241 9.96 19.12 37.09
N SER A 242 9.18 20.16 37.40
CA SER A 242 8.03 20.01 38.29
C SER A 242 6.98 19.06 37.66
N PHE A 243 6.34 18.24 38.49
CA PHE A 243 5.35 17.25 38.08
C PHE A 243 4.23 17.88 37.22
N GLY A 244 3.77 19.08 37.60
CA GLY A 244 2.74 19.81 36.90
C GLY A 244 3.13 20.21 35.47
N ILE A 245 4.43 20.47 35.21
CA ILE A 245 4.91 20.77 33.84
C ILE A 245 4.95 19.49 32.99
N TYR A 246 5.40 18.36 33.56
CA TYR A 246 5.38 17.08 32.87
C TYR A 246 3.95 16.69 32.45
N ILE A 247 2.98 16.75 33.36
CA ILE A 247 1.58 16.47 33.05
C ILE A 247 1.04 17.39 31.92
N LYS A 248 1.33 18.71 32.00
CA LYS A 248 0.93 19.65 30.92
C LYS A 248 1.51 19.30 29.56
N LYS A 249 2.76 18.84 29.48
CA LYS A 249 3.40 18.39 28.24
C LYS A 249 2.77 17.10 27.72
N ILE A 250 2.49 16.13 28.59
CA ILE A 250 1.83 14.87 28.22
C ILE A 250 0.42 15.15 27.68
N LEU A 251 -0.41 15.91 28.42
CA LEU A 251 -1.77 16.24 27.97
C LEU A 251 -1.78 17.02 26.65
N ARG A 252 -0.82 17.92 26.47
CA ARG A 252 -0.68 18.66 25.21
C ARG A 252 -0.30 17.73 24.05
N TRP A 253 0.65 16.81 24.25
CA TRP A 253 1.03 15.84 23.27
C TRP A 253 -0.15 14.93 22.90
N ILE A 254 -0.88 14.38 23.86
CA ILE A 254 -2.09 13.57 23.63
C ILE A 254 -3.12 14.39 22.84
N PHE A 255 -3.43 15.61 23.26
CA PHE A 255 -4.40 16.46 22.58
C PHE A 255 -4.06 16.69 21.11
N TYR A 256 -2.83 17.12 20.80
CA TYR A 256 -2.44 17.37 19.42
C TYR A 256 -2.24 16.09 18.59
N SER A 257 -1.95 14.96 19.21
CA SER A 257 -1.94 13.65 18.53
C SER A 257 -3.37 13.23 18.15
N LEU A 258 -4.34 13.44 19.02
CA LEU A 258 -5.77 13.20 18.71
C LEU A 258 -6.28 14.12 17.60
N ILE A 259 -5.90 15.39 17.61
CA ILE A 259 -6.23 16.33 16.51
C ILE A 259 -5.58 15.85 15.21
N ALA A 260 -4.32 15.39 15.21
CA ALA A 260 -3.66 14.84 14.03
C ALA A 260 -4.41 13.63 13.46
N GLY A 261 -4.80 12.67 14.32
CA GLY A 261 -5.66 11.55 13.91
C GLY A 261 -7.02 12.00 13.37
N GLY A 262 -7.62 13.00 14.00
CA GLY A 262 -8.89 13.59 13.58
C GLY A 262 -8.83 14.29 12.21
N LEU A 263 -7.68 14.86 11.82
CA LEU A 263 -7.50 15.43 10.47
C LEU A 263 -7.61 14.37 9.36
N ALA A 264 -7.31 13.12 9.66
CA ALA A 264 -7.40 11.99 8.73
C ALA A 264 -8.69 11.17 8.88
N ALA A 265 -9.60 11.56 9.79
CA ALA A 265 -10.79 10.77 10.14
C ALA A 265 -11.73 10.52 8.95
N CYS A 266 -11.76 11.42 7.96
CA CYS A 266 -12.56 11.25 6.74
C CYS A 266 -12.19 10.02 5.91
N LEU A 267 -10.93 9.55 5.95
CA LEU A 267 -10.49 8.30 5.33
C LEU A 267 -10.37 7.16 6.35
N LEU A 268 -9.89 7.46 7.55
CA LEU A 268 -9.60 6.45 8.56
C LEU A 268 -10.87 5.72 9.05
N LEU A 269 -11.98 6.44 9.28
CA LEU A 269 -13.21 5.82 9.81
C LEU A 269 -13.93 4.92 8.80
N PRO A 270 -14.06 5.28 7.50
CA PRO A 270 -14.54 4.34 6.49
C PRO A 270 -13.65 3.10 6.37
N GLU A 271 -12.33 3.30 6.38
CA GLU A 271 -11.37 2.22 6.23
C GLU A 271 -11.41 1.21 7.38
N MET A 272 -11.58 1.65 8.62
CA MET A 272 -11.74 0.74 9.77
C MET A 272 -12.89 -0.25 9.58
N TYR A 273 -13.98 0.17 8.93
CA TYR A 273 -15.09 -0.74 8.59
C TYR A 273 -14.68 -1.72 7.49
N THR A 274 -14.11 -1.25 6.38
CA THR A 274 -13.72 -2.11 5.25
C THR A 274 -12.63 -3.11 5.65
N PHE A 275 -11.67 -2.68 6.46
CA PHE A 275 -10.64 -3.57 7.01
C PHE A 275 -11.24 -4.77 7.75
N SER A 276 -12.36 -4.58 8.48
CA SER A 276 -13.07 -5.68 9.16
C SER A 276 -13.67 -6.74 8.22
N LEU A 277 -13.87 -6.41 6.94
CA LEU A 277 -14.34 -7.32 5.89
C LEU A 277 -13.21 -8.07 5.18
N SER A 278 -11.95 -7.65 5.39
CA SER A 278 -10.78 -8.25 4.76
C SER A 278 -10.29 -9.47 5.56
N ALA A 279 -9.60 -10.40 4.88
CA ALA A 279 -8.99 -11.56 5.53
C ALA A 279 -7.88 -11.19 6.53
N SER A 280 -7.31 -9.97 6.43
CA SER A 280 -6.26 -9.48 7.35
C SER A 280 -6.78 -9.18 8.76
N SER A 281 -8.08 -9.12 8.98
CA SER A 281 -8.70 -8.86 10.30
C SER A 281 -8.67 -10.07 11.26
N SER A 282 -8.39 -11.27 10.78
CA SER A 282 -8.54 -12.55 11.52
C SER A 282 -7.25 -13.11 12.12
N THR A 283 -6.31 -12.26 12.56
CA THR A 283 -5.03 -12.72 13.11
C THR A 283 -5.06 -12.86 14.63
N SER A 284 -4.47 -13.96 15.15
CA SER A 284 -4.33 -14.22 16.58
C SER A 284 -2.99 -13.72 17.12
N PHE A 285 -2.96 -13.25 18.38
CA PHE A 285 -1.73 -12.81 19.04
C PHE A 285 -0.77 -14.01 19.22
N PRO A 286 0.54 -13.88 18.88
CA PRO A 286 1.50 -14.98 19.00
C PRO A 286 1.70 -15.40 20.45
N THR A 287 1.63 -16.69 20.72
CA THR A 287 1.72 -17.28 22.06
C THR A 287 3.15 -17.63 22.49
N LYS A 288 4.08 -17.76 21.53
CA LYS A 288 5.49 -18.10 21.78
C LYS A 288 6.40 -17.03 21.21
N LEU A 289 7.47 -16.71 21.96
CA LEU A 289 8.52 -15.81 21.47
C LEU A 289 9.52 -16.61 20.63
N THR A 290 9.71 -16.19 19.36
CA THR A 290 10.66 -16.81 18.41
C THR A 290 11.54 -15.74 17.77
N SER A 291 12.80 -16.09 17.46
CA SER A 291 13.70 -15.27 16.65
C SER A 291 13.73 -15.80 15.23
N TYR A 292 13.92 -14.90 14.27
CA TYR A 292 13.92 -15.24 12.84
C TYR A 292 15.32 -15.60 12.32
N PHE A 293 16.38 -14.90 12.78
CA PHE A 293 17.75 -15.04 12.29
C PHE A 293 18.79 -14.63 13.35
N SER A 294 20.07 -14.79 13.05
CA SER A 294 21.14 -14.42 13.97
C SER A 294 21.33 -12.90 14.06
N VAL A 295 21.77 -12.40 15.22
CA VAL A 295 22.07 -10.96 15.41
C VAL A 295 23.18 -10.52 14.47
N MET A 296 24.17 -11.37 14.21
CA MET A 296 25.28 -11.05 13.30
C MET A 296 24.77 -10.86 11.87
N GLU A 297 23.88 -11.73 11.41
CA GLU A 297 23.25 -11.63 10.09
C GLU A 297 22.46 -10.32 9.94
N MET A 298 21.72 -9.92 10.96
CA MET A 298 21.02 -8.64 10.98
C MET A 298 21.97 -7.44 10.84
N LEU A 299 23.12 -7.45 11.53
CA LEU A 299 24.10 -6.37 11.47
C LEU A 299 24.83 -6.31 10.13
N VAL A 300 25.09 -7.44 9.49
CA VAL A 300 25.69 -7.53 8.14
C VAL A 300 24.80 -6.86 7.09
N ARG A 301 23.49 -6.83 7.28
CA ARG A 301 22.56 -6.13 6.38
C ARG A 301 22.71 -4.59 6.36
N GLN A 302 23.60 -4.02 7.17
CA GLN A 302 24.01 -2.62 7.08
C GLN A 302 25.20 -2.40 6.15
N LEU A 303 25.80 -3.45 5.57
CA LEU A 303 26.88 -3.36 4.60
C LEU A 303 26.34 -3.02 3.21
N ILE A 304 27.25 -2.51 2.34
CA ILE A 304 26.92 -2.16 0.95
C ILE A 304 26.66 -3.44 0.12
N ASN A 305 25.80 -3.33 -0.88
CA ASN A 305 25.50 -4.40 -1.86
C ASN A 305 24.93 -5.70 -1.25
N VAL A 306 24.40 -5.66 -0.05
CA VAL A 306 23.61 -6.77 0.47
C VAL A 306 22.29 -6.84 -0.29
N PRO A 307 21.94 -7.98 -0.91
CA PRO A 307 20.70 -8.12 -1.66
C PRO A 307 19.48 -7.74 -0.82
N VAL A 308 18.58 -6.94 -1.41
CA VAL A 308 17.32 -6.60 -0.72
C VAL A 308 16.45 -7.84 -0.54
N HIS A 309 15.81 -7.91 0.62
CA HIS A 309 14.94 -9.02 0.95
C HIS A 309 13.48 -8.57 0.96
N LEU A 310 12.60 -9.31 0.26
CA LEU A 310 11.17 -9.04 0.12
C LEU A 310 10.30 -10.23 0.57
N GLY A 311 10.93 -11.38 0.84
CA GLY A 311 10.27 -12.64 1.16
C GLY A 311 9.82 -12.79 2.62
N LEU A 312 9.54 -14.04 3.00
CA LEU A 312 8.98 -14.41 4.30
C LEU A 312 10.02 -14.61 5.41
N GLU A 313 11.31 -14.59 5.10
CA GLU A 313 12.42 -14.81 6.06
C GLU A 313 12.67 -13.62 6.99
N HIS A 314 11.89 -12.54 6.84
CA HIS A 314 11.85 -11.37 7.72
C HIS A 314 13.14 -10.53 7.80
N TYR A 315 14.12 -10.68 6.90
CA TYR A 315 15.35 -9.90 6.92
C TYR A 315 15.13 -8.40 6.73
N PRO A 316 15.71 -7.51 7.57
CA PRO A 316 15.54 -6.07 7.42
C PRO A 316 16.41 -5.48 6.31
N ASN A 317 15.92 -4.48 5.61
CA ASN A 317 16.65 -3.67 4.63
C ASN A 317 17.10 -2.36 5.30
N ILE A 318 18.34 -2.31 5.84
CA ILE A 318 18.77 -1.26 6.78
C ILE A 318 20.08 -0.54 6.41
N TYR A 319 20.73 -0.86 5.28
CA TYR A 319 21.88 -0.09 4.82
C TYR A 319 21.53 1.39 4.62
N CYS A 320 22.40 2.30 5.07
CA CYS A 320 22.28 3.75 4.91
C CYS A 320 23.67 4.44 4.88
N GLY A 321 24.62 3.78 4.21
CA GLY A 321 26.02 4.19 4.12
C GLY A 321 26.91 3.52 5.17
N VAL A 322 28.05 2.93 4.74
CA VAL A 322 28.94 2.20 5.65
C VAL A 322 29.68 3.10 6.66
N ALA A 323 29.65 4.42 6.44
CA ALA A 323 30.20 5.39 7.40
C ALA A 323 29.55 5.31 8.80
N VAL A 324 28.37 4.71 8.93
CA VAL A 324 27.68 4.49 10.23
C VAL A 324 28.51 3.62 11.18
N PHE A 325 29.29 2.66 10.65
CA PHE A 325 30.18 1.82 11.43
C PHE A 325 31.31 2.60 12.11
N LEU A 326 31.72 3.73 11.52
CA LEU A 326 32.68 4.66 12.12
C LEU A 326 32.00 5.66 13.04
N LEU A 327 30.83 6.18 12.65
CA LEU A 327 30.21 7.33 13.30
C LEU A 327 29.43 6.93 14.55
N ILE A 328 28.80 5.76 14.63
CA ILE A 328 28.06 5.32 15.81
C ILE A 328 28.98 5.04 17.01
N PRO A 329 30.11 4.33 16.91
CA PRO A 329 31.04 4.22 18.02
C PRO A 329 31.57 5.59 18.49
N LEU A 330 31.83 6.51 17.55
CA LEU A 330 32.23 7.88 17.88
C LEU A 330 31.12 8.66 18.62
N TYR A 331 29.85 8.46 18.25
CA TYR A 331 28.69 9.00 18.96
C TYR A 331 28.65 8.51 20.41
N ILE A 332 28.79 7.22 20.60
CA ILE A 332 28.77 6.59 21.93
C ILE A 332 29.92 7.09 22.81
N MET A 333 31.13 7.20 22.24
CA MET A 333 32.33 7.65 22.96
C MET A 333 32.36 9.18 23.22
N ASN A 334 31.49 9.97 22.57
CA ASN A 334 31.51 11.43 22.74
C ASN A 334 30.94 11.87 24.08
N LYS A 335 31.80 12.46 24.94
CA LYS A 335 31.41 12.93 26.29
C LYS A 335 30.59 14.23 26.31
N LYS A 336 30.47 14.94 25.18
CA LYS A 336 29.71 16.20 25.07
C LYS A 336 28.23 16.00 24.71
N ILE A 337 27.84 14.79 24.36
CA ILE A 337 26.44 14.44 24.14
C ILE A 337 25.83 14.06 25.50
N LYS A 338 24.65 14.60 25.80
CA LYS A 338 23.95 14.36 27.06
C LYS A 338 23.69 12.87 27.28
N PRO A 339 24.06 12.30 28.44
CA PRO A 339 23.89 10.85 28.68
C PRO A 339 22.43 10.37 28.47
N ALA A 340 21.45 11.13 28.96
CA ALA A 340 20.03 10.78 28.83
C ALA A 340 19.58 10.66 27.37
N GLU A 341 19.96 11.61 26.52
CA GLU A 341 19.68 11.61 25.09
C GLU A 341 20.40 10.45 24.39
N LYS A 342 21.70 10.26 24.67
CA LYS A 342 22.51 9.18 24.11
C LYS A 342 21.93 7.82 24.42
N ILE A 343 21.66 7.54 25.70
CA ILE A 343 21.08 6.27 26.16
C ILE A 343 19.68 6.08 25.55
N GLY A 344 18.85 7.11 25.57
CA GLY A 344 17.51 7.06 25.00
C GLY A 344 17.50 6.71 23.52
N LYS A 345 18.34 7.38 22.71
CA LYS A 345 18.47 7.07 21.27
C LYS A 345 19.04 5.66 21.03
N CYS A 346 20.02 5.20 21.84
CA CYS A 346 20.54 3.83 21.75
C CYS A 346 19.45 2.79 22.12
N ILE A 347 18.60 3.06 23.12
CA ILE A 347 17.47 2.19 23.47
C ILE A 347 16.46 2.13 22.31
N ILE A 348 16.15 3.26 21.65
CA ILE A 348 15.28 3.26 20.46
C ILE A 348 15.86 2.34 19.37
N LEU A 349 17.16 2.45 19.04
CA LEU A 349 17.78 1.57 18.06
C LEU A 349 17.69 0.10 18.47
N LEU A 350 17.91 -0.21 19.75
CA LEU A 350 17.79 -1.58 20.29
C LEU A 350 16.36 -2.11 20.14
N VAL A 351 15.33 -1.29 20.45
CA VAL A 351 13.92 -1.66 20.27
C VAL A 351 13.62 -2.01 18.80
N PHE A 352 14.16 -1.25 17.85
CA PHE A 352 14.04 -1.58 16.42
C PHE A 352 14.74 -2.90 16.07
N LEU A 353 15.96 -3.12 16.54
CA LEU A 353 16.70 -4.38 16.28
C LEU A 353 15.97 -5.60 16.85
N LEU A 354 15.38 -5.47 18.04
CA LEU A 354 14.52 -6.52 18.61
C LEU A 354 13.23 -6.71 17.77
N ALA A 355 12.63 -5.63 17.28
CA ALA A 355 11.43 -5.70 16.45
C ALA A 355 11.68 -6.29 15.05
N PHE A 356 12.91 -6.20 14.54
CA PHE A 356 13.28 -6.87 13.28
C PHE A 356 13.44 -8.38 13.45
N ASN A 357 13.95 -8.83 14.58
CA ASN A 357 14.34 -10.23 14.79
C ASN A 357 13.33 -11.06 15.58
N LEU A 358 12.50 -10.45 16.44
CA LEU A 358 11.57 -11.18 17.30
C LEU A 358 10.14 -11.05 16.79
N ASN A 359 9.41 -12.18 16.76
CA ASN A 359 8.05 -12.24 16.20
C ASN A 359 7.04 -11.37 16.96
N ILE A 360 7.05 -11.31 18.30
CA ILE A 360 6.07 -10.51 19.07
C ILE A 360 6.24 -9.00 18.84
N PRO A 361 7.44 -8.40 18.99
CA PRO A 361 7.64 -7.01 18.60
C PRO A 361 7.34 -6.75 17.12
N ASN A 362 7.72 -7.65 16.21
CA ASN A 362 7.40 -7.55 14.79
C ASN A 362 5.88 -7.43 14.57
N PHE A 363 5.10 -8.32 15.17
CA PHE A 363 3.63 -8.31 15.12
C PHE A 363 3.03 -6.99 15.61
N ILE A 364 3.50 -6.46 16.75
CA ILE A 364 3.04 -5.17 17.29
C ILE A 364 3.33 -4.02 16.33
N TRP A 365 4.55 -3.95 15.77
CA TRP A 365 4.95 -2.90 14.85
C TRP A 365 4.15 -2.90 13.54
N HIS A 366 3.67 -4.08 13.09
CA HIS A 366 2.85 -4.22 11.90
C HIS A 366 1.34 -4.07 12.16
N GLY A 367 0.93 -3.46 13.28
CA GLY A 367 -0.47 -3.21 13.59
C GLY A 367 -1.23 -4.46 14.01
N PHE A 368 -0.58 -5.34 14.78
CA PHE A 368 -1.13 -6.59 15.31
C PHE A 368 -1.47 -7.63 14.24
N HIS A 369 -0.67 -7.71 13.17
CA HIS A 369 -0.72 -8.79 12.19
C HIS A 369 0.69 -9.15 11.67
N TYR A 370 0.82 -10.30 11.01
CA TYR A 370 2.07 -10.66 10.33
C TYR A 370 2.00 -10.24 8.86
N PRO A 371 3.03 -9.57 8.34
CA PRO A 371 3.12 -9.30 6.91
C PRO A 371 3.35 -10.61 6.14
N ASN A 372 2.57 -10.85 5.07
CA ASN A 372 2.74 -12.01 4.18
C ASN A 372 4.02 -11.95 3.34
N SER A 373 4.66 -10.79 3.27
CA SER A 373 5.94 -10.49 2.59
C SER A 373 6.34 -9.06 2.95
N LEU A 374 7.42 -8.53 2.39
CA LEU A 374 7.90 -7.16 2.60
C LEU A 374 8.16 -6.88 4.09
N PRO A 375 9.14 -7.55 4.70
CA PRO A 375 9.38 -7.51 6.14
C PRO A 375 9.94 -6.16 6.62
N CYS A 376 9.87 -5.92 7.93
CA CYS A 376 10.52 -4.80 8.60
C CYS A 376 10.19 -3.43 7.98
N ARG A 377 8.91 -3.20 7.67
CA ARG A 377 8.41 -1.96 7.02
C ARG A 377 8.71 -0.70 7.82
N GLN A 378 9.00 -0.80 9.11
CA GLN A 378 9.42 0.28 10.02
C GLN A 378 10.91 0.65 9.89
N SER A 379 11.72 -0.04 9.09
CA SER A 379 13.18 0.13 9.06
C SER A 379 13.63 1.53 8.59
N PHE A 380 12.82 2.27 7.82
CA PHE A 380 13.13 3.67 7.47
C PHE A 380 13.22 4.58 8.70
N ILE A 381 12.50 4.28 9.77
CA ILE A 381 12.53 5.05 11.03
C ILE A 381 13.81 4.74 11.80
N TYR A 382 14.23 3.46 11.81
CA TYR A 382 15.55 3.08 12.34
C TYR A 382 16.67 3.82 11.61
N ILE A 383 16.63 3.87 10.28
CA ILE A 383 17.59 4.60 9.43
C ILE A 383 17.58 6.10 9.77
N PHE A 384 16.41 6.70 9.99
CA PHE A 384 16.30 8.10 10.42
C PHE A 384 17.08 8.36 11.72
N PHE A 385 16.89 7.55 12.77
CA PHE A 385 17.60 7.72 14.03
C PHE A 385 19.10 7.43 13.89
N LEU A 386 19.47 6.36 13.17
CA LEU A 386 20.86 5.98 12.94
C LEU A 386 21.64 7.09 12.23
N LEU A 387 21.08 7.67 11.18
CA LEU A 387 21.69 8.78 10.44
C LEU A 387 21.70 10.09 11.24
N SER A 388 20.69 10.37 12.05
CA SER A 388 20.67 11.54 12.95
C SER A 388 21.79 11.45 13.98
N MET A 389 21.99 10.30 14.62
CA MET A 389 23.09 10.05 15.55
C MET A 389 24.46 10.12 14.85
N SER A 390 24.55 9.56 13.65
CA SER A 390 25.76 9.60 12.82
C SER A 390 26.11 11.04 12.44
N TYR A 391 25.13 11.86 12.05
CA TYR A 391 25.37 13.28 11.78
C TYR A 391 25.86 14.03 13.03
N GLU A 392 25.31 13.75 14.20
CA GLU A 392 25.76 14.38 15.44
C GLU A 392 27.22 14.02 15.75
N ALA A 393 27.63 12.77 15.56
CA ALA A 393 29.03 12.37 15.70
C ALA A 393 29.92 13.10 14.69
N PHE A 394 29.50 13.17 13.43
CA PHE A 394 30.19 13.89 12.36
C PHE A 394 30.29 15.40 12.65
N TYR A 395 29.22 16.03 13.09
CA TYR A 395 29.18 17.45 13.48
C TYR A 395 30.17 17.76 14.61
N ARG A 396 30.31 16.83 15.55
CA ARG A 396 31.22 16.93 16.72
C ARG A 396 32.59 16.29 16.48
N ILE A 397 32.94 15.88 15.27
CA ILE A 397 34.15 15.09 14.96
C ILE A 397 35.46 15.77 15.44
N ARG A 398 35.50 17.10 15.48
CA ARG A 398 36.67 17.87 16.01
C ARG A 398 36.90 17.58 17.50
N GLN A 399 35.89 17.20 18.25
CA GLN A 399 35.97 16.91 19.69
C GLN A 399 36.49 15.49 19.97
N SER A 400 36.41 14.59 18.98
CA SER A 400 36.95 13.24 19.09
C SER A 400 38.45 13.22 19.04
N THR A 401 39.08 12.40 19.87
CA THR A 401 40.53 12.20 19.89
C THR A 401 40.97 11.25 18.77
N VAL A 402 42.24 11.29 18.36
CA VAL A 402 42.81 10.33 17.39
C VAL A 402 42.64 8.89 17.90
N LYS A 403 42.82 8.66 19.20
CA LYS A 403 42.60 7.34 19.82
C LYS A 403 41.17 6.84 19.67
N GLN A 404 40.15 7.73 19.82
CA GLN A 404 38.76 7.35 19.60
C GLN A 404 38.45 7.04 18.14
N ILE A 405 39.02 7.81 17.22
CA ILE A 405 38.88 7.55 15.77
C ILE A 405 39.49 6.19 15.42
N SER A 406 40.72 5.93 15.91
CA SER A 406 41.40 4.65 15.71
C SER A 406 40.62 3.48 16.31
N ALA A 407 40.07 3.63 17.52
CA ALA A 407 39.24 2.60 18.16
C ALA A 407 37.98 2.29 17.35
N SER A 408 37.33 3.32 16.77
CA SER A 408 36.17 3.16 15.88
C SER A 408 36.54 2.42 14.60
N VAL A 409 37.70 2.71 13.99
CA VAL A 409 38.21 1.99 12.81
C VAL A 409 38.48 0.53 13.15
N TRP A 410 39.16 0.25 14.25
CA TRP A 410 39.43 -1.12 14.66
C TRP A 410 38.17 -1.90 14.96
N PHE A 411 37.19 -1.29 15.62
CA PHE A 411 35.87 -1.89 15.84
C PHE A 411 35.22 -2.31 14.52
N SER A 412 35.23 -1.41 13.51
CA SER A 412 34.65 -1.69 12.19
C SER A 412 35.39 -2.81 11.44
N ILE A 413 36.75 -2.81 11.48
CA ILE A 413 37.53 -3.86 10.81
C ILE A 413 37.36 -5.21 11.50
N ILE A 414 37.39 -5.26 12.83
CA ILE A 414 37.15 -6.50 13.59
C ILE A 414 35.76 -7.07 13.26
N PHE A 415 34.74 -6.19 13.24
CA PHE A 415 33.38 -6.62 12.85
C PHE A 415 33.36 -7.22 11.45
N LEU A 416 34.00 -6.58 10.45
CA LEU A 416 34.04 -7.08 9.08
C LEU A 416 34.75 -8.43 8.96
N VAL A 417 35.90 -8.58 9.62
CA VAL A 417 36.66 -9.84 9.60
C VAL A 417 35.86 -10.97 10.25
N LEU A 418 35.24 -10.71 11.41
CA LEU A 418 34.41 -11.72 12.07
C LEU A 418 33.19 -12.09 11.27
N ALA A 419 32.53 -11.10 10.66
CA ALA A 419 31.36 -11.32 9.83
C ALA A 419 31.73 -12.10 8.56
N GLU A 420 32.82 -11.77 7.88
CA GLU A 420 33.31 -12.50 6.72
C GLU A 420 33.60 -13.96 7.06
N GLN A 421 34.28 -14.25 8.18
CA GLN A 421 34.54 -15.62 8.60
C GLN A 421 33.28 -16.42 8.95
N ILE A 422 32.26 -15.77 9.55
CA ILE A 422 30.98 -16.42 9.88
C ILE A 422 30.19 -16.75 8.60
N PHE A 423 30.22 -15.87 7.61
CA PHE A 423 29.42 -16.01 6.38
C PHE A 423 30.23 -16.44 5.15
N LYS A 424 31.45 -16.97 5.31
CA LYS A 424 32.34 -17.34 4.20
C LYS A 424 31.71 -18.33 3.20
N ASP A 425 30.84 -19.21 3.67
CA ASP A 425 30.16 -20.24 2.87
C ASP A 425 28.71 -19.83 2.49
N SER A 426 28.35 -18.55 2.64
CA SER A 426 27.02 -18.05 2.31
C SER A 426 26.91 -17.59 0.87
N ASP A 427 25.93 -18.09 0.13
CA ASP A 427 25.63 -17.64 -1.23
C ASP A 427 25.14 -16.17 -1.25
N THR A 428 24.45 -15.74 -0.20
CA THR A 428 23.89 -14.38 -0.08
C THR A 428 24.96 -13.35 0.29
N TYR A 429 25.85 -13.68 1.23
CA TYR A 429 26.86 -12.76 1.77
C TYR A 429 28.24 -13.10 1.21
N ASN A 430 28.43 -12.86 -0.10
CA ASN A 430 29.72 -13.14 -0.75
C ASN A 430 30.83 -12.18 -0.26
N PHE A 431 32.10 -12.59 -0.44
CA PHE A 431 33.27 -11.84 0.03
C PHE A 431 33.31 -10.39 -0.47
N LYS A 432 32.78 -10.08 -1.66
CA LYS A 432 32.75 -8.74 -2.25
C LYS A 432 32.04 -7.72 -1.35
N ILE A 433 30.97 -8.14 -0.65
CA ILE A 433 30.22 -7.30 0.29
C ILE A 433 31.16 -6.77 1.39
N PHE A 434 31.94 -7.67 2.01
CA PHE A 434 32.84 -7.33 3.11
C PHE A 434 34.03 -6.48 2.64
N TYR A 435 34.65 -6.84 1.52
CA TYR A 435 35.83 -6.13 1.00
C TYR A 435 35.48 -4.75 0.44
N ILE A 436 34.37 -4.60 -0.29
CA ILE A 436 33.91 -3.29 -0.77
C ILE A 436 33.52 -2.40 0.41
N SER A 437 32.79 -2.93 1.40
CA SER A 437 32.44 -2.20 2.63
C SER A 437 33.70 -1.75 3.38
N GLY A 438 34.70 -2.65 3.51
CA GLY A 438 35.97 -2.33 4.13
C GLY A 438 36.75 -1.23 3.41
N ALA A 439 36.77 -1.27 2.08
CA ALA A 439 37.39 -0.22 1.27
C ALA A 439 36.76 1.15 1.53
N PHE A 440 35.41 1.26 1.48
CA PHE A 440 34.74 2.53 1.79
C PHE A 440 34.96 2.97 3.23
N ILE A 441 34.91 2.06 4.22
CA ILE A 441 35.19 2.40 5.63
C ILE A 441 36.61 2.96 5.78
N LEU A 442 37.61 2.34 5.15
CA LEU A 442 39.01 2.81 5.19
C LEU A 442 39.18 4.18 4.51
N ILE A 443 38.51 4.40 3.37
CA ILE A 443 38.52 5.72 2.69
C ILE A 443 37.91 6.80 3.59
N TYR A 444 36.75 6.55 4.20
CA TYR A 444 36.13 7.50 5.16
C TYR A 444 37.01 7.73 6.39
N ALA A 445 37.59 6.68 6.95
CA ALA A 445 38.55 6.79 8.06
C ALA A 445 39.75 7.66 7.70
N LEU A 446 40.34 7.47 6.50
CA LEU A 446 41.45 8.30 5.99
C LEU A 446 41.02 9.76 5.84
N LEU A 447 39.84 10.04 5.26
CA LEU A 447 39.32 11.42 5.09
C LEU A 447 39.09 12.09 6.45
N ILE A 448 38.56 11.37 7.45
CA ILE A 448 38.42 11.87 8.83
C ILE A 448 39.77 12.14 9.46
N TYR A 449 40.73 11.23 9.30
CA TYR A 449 42.11 11.39 9.82
C TYR A 449 42.84 12.58 9.20
N LEU A 450 42.81 12.72 7.86
CA LEU A 450 43.38 13.85 7.12
C LEU A 450 42.75 15.18 7.57
N LYS A 451 41.46 15.24 7.77
CA LYS A 451 40.76 16.42 8.30
C LYS A 451 41.25 16.78 9.71
N LYS A 452 41.52 15.76 10.54
CA LYS A 452 41.93 15.96 11.94
C LYS A 452 43.39 16.39 12.07
N THR A 453 44.32 15.85 11.24
CA THR A 453 45.77 15.93 11.45
C THR A 453 46.47 16.86 10.49
N LYS A 454 46.04 17.01 9.24
CA LYS A 454 46.81 17.64 8.16
C LYS A 454 46.26 19.00 7.70
N ASN A 455 45.34 19.63 8.36
CA ASN A 455 44.79 20.97 8.02
C ASN A 455 44.40 21.14 6.53
N PHE A 456 43.99 20.05 5.85
CA PHE A 456 43.55 20.16 4.47
C PHE A 456 42.39 21.18 4.33
N LYS A 457 42.39 21.92 3.21
CA LYS A 457 41.33 22.88 2.89
C LYS A 457 39.98 22.17 2.92
N ILE A 458 39.04 22.71 3.69
CA ILE A 458 37.71 22.15 3.91
C ILE A 458 36.96 21.83 2.62
N PRO A 459 37.01 22.68 1.56
CA PRO A 459 36.36 22.38 0.29
C PRO A 459 36.85 21.09 -0.38
N VAL A 460 38.17 20.83 -0.31
CA VAL A 460 38.76 19.62 -0.91
C VAL A 460 38.26 18.35 -0.23
N ILE A 461 38.25 18.32 1.11
CA ILE A 461 37.76 17.19 1.87
C ILE A 461 36.24 16.99 1.65
N PHE A 462 35.48 18.09 1.62
CA PHE A 462 34.04 18.01 1.34
C PHE A 462 33.76 17.39 -0.04
N PHE A 463 34.51 17.88 -1.08
CA PHE A 463 34.35 17.32 -2.42
C PHE A 463 34.75 15.84 -2.50
N ALA A 464 35.83 15.46 -1.83
CA ALA A 464 36.24 14.04 -1.75
C ALA A 464 35.20 13.17 -1.06
N VAL A 465 34.66 13.61 0.09
CA VAL A 465 33.56 12.90 0.77
C VAL A 465 32.32 12.82 -0.13
N LEU A 466 31.97 13.91 -0.81
CA LEU A 466 30.82 13.93 -1.74
C LEU A 466 31.00 12.90 -2.86
N CYS A 467 32.17 12.89 -3.53
CA CYS A 467 32.45 11.93 -4.59
C CYS A 467 32.35 10.47 -4.08
N VAL A 468 33.01 10.18 -2.95
CA VAL A 468 32.98 8.83 -2.35
C VAL A 468 31.54 8.42 -1.99
N SER A 469 30.77 9.32 -1.36
CA SER A 469 29.40 9.04 -0.96
C SER A 469 28.44 8.87 -2.15
N VAL A 470 28.62 9.65 -3.21
CA VAL A 470 27.82 9.50 -4.45
C VAL A 470 28.13 8.17 -5.11
N VAL A 471 29.42 7.80 -5.22
CA VAL A 471 29.84 6.50 -5.78
C VAL A 471 29.28 5.35 -4.94
N GLU A 472 29.40 5.41 -3.62
CA GLU A 472 28.84 4.39 -2.70
C GLU A 472 27.33 4.21 -2.89
N CYS A 473 26.56 5.31 -2.87
CA CYS A 473 25.11 5.25 -3.06
C CYS A 473 24.72 4.74 -4.45
N THR A 474 25.43 5.15 -5.50
CA THR A 474 25.17 4.72 -6.87
C THR A 474 25.41 3.21 -7.02
N ILE A 475 26.54 2.71 -6.52
CA ILE A 475 26.88 1.28 -6.56
C ILE A 475 25.82 0.48 -5.80
N ASN A 476 25.43 0.91 -4.60
CA ASN A 476 24.43 0.19 -3.82
C ASN A 476 23.07 0.17 -4.52
N MET A 477 22.60 1.31 -5.03
CA MET A 477 21.30 1.40 -5.72
C MET A 477 21.30 0.65 -7.05
N GLU A 478 22.41 0.66 -7.79
CA GLU A 478 22.56 -0.13 -9.02
C GLU A 478 22.48 -1.62 -8.74
N PHE A 479 23.13 -2.09 -7.68
CA PHE A 479 23.17 -3.50 -7.34
C PHE A 479 21.88 -3.99 -6.68
N THR A 480 21.22 -3.18 -5.85
CA THR A 480 20.14 -3.62 -4.96
C THR A 480 18.77 -3.03 -5.29
N GLY A 481 18.72 -1.90 -6.03
CA GLY A 481 17.49 -1.19 -6.36
C GLY A 481 16.94 -1.52 -7.76
N LEU A 482 15.99 -0.73 -8.21
CA LEU A 482 15.47 -0.57 -9.59
C LEU A 482 15.36 -1.87 -10.44
N GLY A 483 14.54 -2.83 -10.00
CA GLY A 483 14.14 -3.94 -10.88
C GLY A 483 13.25 -3.42 -12.02
N THR A 484 13.60 -3.73 -13.28
CA THR A 484 12.92 -3.24 -14.48
C THR A 484 12.00 -4.29 -15.11
N THR A 485 11.06 -3.82 -15.91
CA THR A 485 10.16 -4.59 -16.75
C THR A 485 10.09 -3.93 -18.12
N SER A 486 9.94 -4.71 -19.19
CA SER A 486 9.77 -4.17 -20.53
C SER A 486 8.50 -3.30 -20.63
N ARG A 487 8.68 -2.02 -20.91
CA ARG A 487 7.60 -1.04 -21.12
C ARG A 487 6.72 -1.40 -22.32
N THR A 488 7.36 -1.79 -23.41
CA THR A 488 6.64 -2.17 -24.64
C THR A 488 5.77 -3.40 -24.41
N ALA A 489 6.27 -4.42 -23.69
CA ALA A 489 5.48 -5.59 -23.35
C ALA A 489 4.28 -5.24 -22.44
N TYR A 490 4.46 -4.32 -21.49
CA TYR A 490 3.36 -3.90 -20.62
C TYR A 490 2.27 -3.13 -21.37
N LEU A 491 2.64 -2.36 -22.38
CA LEU A 491 1.72 -1.51 -23.16
C LEU A 491 1.24 -2.16 -24.47
N LEU A 492 1.63 -3.40 -24.75
CA LEU A 492 1.46 -4.03 -26.06
C LEU A 492 0.02 -3.97 -26.59
N ASP A 493 -0.96 -4.33 -25.76
CA ASP A 493 -2.38 -4.39 -26.12
C ASP A 493 -3.19 -3.15 -25.71
N TYR A 494 -2.53 -2.13 -25.11
CA TYR A 494 -3.22 -0.99 -24.51
C TYR A 494 -4.20 -0.29 -25.48
N ASN A 495 -3.75 0.00 -26.71
CA ASN A 495 -4.59 0.67 -27.69
C ASN A 495 -5.66 -0.25 -28.27
N ALA A 496 -5.32 -1.53 -28.50
CA ALA A 496 -6.25 -2.50 -29.06
C ALA A 496 -7.44 -2.75 -28.12
N VAL A 497 -7.15 -3.04 -26.85
CA VAL A 497 -8.20 -3.23 -25.82
C VAL A 497 -9.04 -1.97 -25.64
N LYS A 498 -8.44 -0.78 -25.57
CA LYS A 498 -9.18 0.50 -25.49
C LYS A 498 -10.12 0.70 -26.68
N THR A 499 -9.67 0.37 -27.89
CA THR A 499 -10.49 0.52 -29.11
C THR A 499 -11.69 -0.42 -29.09
N VAL A 500 -11.47 -1.72 -28.80
CA VAL A 500 -12.58 -2.69 -28.82
C VAL A 500 -13.56 -2.48 -27.66
N THR A 501 -13.10 -2.02 -26.50
CA THR A 501 -14.00 -1.74 -25.36
C THR A 501 -14.78 -0.45 -25.53
N SER A 502 -14.20 0.60 -26.12
CA SER A 502 -14.93 1.84 -26.43
C SER A 502 -16.03 1.60 -27.46
N ASP A 503 -15.82 0.75 -28.46
CA ASP A 503 -16.87 0.39 -29.42
C ASP A 503 -18.09 -0.29 -28.74
N VAL A 504 -17.84 -1.13 -27.71
CA VAL A 504 -18.93 -1.70 -26.92
C VAL A 504 -19.64 -0.61 -26.13
N SER A 505 -18.93 0.27 -25.43
CA SER A 505 -19.54 1.32 -24.60
C SER A 505 -20.31 2.36 -25.41
N ASP A 506 -19.92 2.61 -26.66
CA ASP A 506 -20.62 3.52 -27.58
C ASP A 506 -21.94 2.93 -28.13
N ASN A 507 -22.10 1.59 -28.09
CA ASN A 507 -23.26 0.89 -28.65
C ASN A 507 -24.15 0.18 -27.61
N ASP A 508 -23.76 0.16 -26.32
CA ASP A 508 -24.51 -0.52 -25.24
C ASP A 508 -24.51 0.32 -23.96
N ASP A 509 -25.61 1.03 -23.72
CA ASP A 509 -25.83 1.86 -22.53
C ASP A 509 -26.28 1.05 -21.29
N SER A 510 -26.53 -0.26 -21.43
CA SER A 510 -26.97 -1.10 -20.31
C SER A 510 -25.84 -1.30 -19.30
N PHE A 511 -26.17 -1.64 -18.04
CA PHE A 511 -25.18 -2.08 -17.10
C PHE A 511 -24.71 -3.51 -17.43
N TYR A 512 -23.42 -3.67 -17.70
CA TYR A 512 -22.79 -4.96 -17.96
C TYR A 512 -21.37 -4.98 -17.39
N ARG A 513 -20.80 -6.18 -17.32
CA ARG A 513 -19.37 -6.39 -17.07
C ARG A 513 -18.73 -7.12 -18.22
N MET A 514 -17.42 -6.96 -18.32
CA MET A 514 -16.57 -7.71 -19.25
C MET A 514 -15.31 -8.19 -18.52
N ASP A 515 -14.65 -9.21 -19.07
CA ASP A 515 -13.38 -9.67 -18.54
C ASP A 515 -12.44 -10.12 -19.66
N LYS A 516 -11.14 -9.91 -19.48
CA LYS A 516 -10.11 -10.36 -20.41
C LYS A 516 -9.69 -11.77 -20.06
N ILE A 517 -10.12 -12.75 -20.86
CA ILE A 517 -9.98 -14.18 -20.57
C ILE A 517 -8.68 -14.79 -21.07
N THR A 518 -8.02 -14.17 -22.04
CA THR A 518 -6.70 -14.57 -22.53
C THR A 518 -5.78 -13.35 -22.67
N GLY A 519 -4.50 -13.51 -22.34
CA GLY A 519 -3.52 -12.42 -22.43
C GLY A 519 -3.71 -11.29 -21.43
N ALA A 520 -4.48 -11.50 -20.36
CA ALA A 520 -4.60 -10.55 -19.25
C ALA A 520 -3.26 -10.39 -18.53
N ARG A 521 -2.85 -9.14 -18.24
CA ARG A 521 -1.62 -8.85 -17.50
C ARG A 521 -1.78 -9.13 -16.01
N SER A 522 -2.94 -8.80 -15.49
CA SER A 522 -3.28 -8.97 -14.09
C SER A 522 -4.79 -9.10 -13.89
N LYS A 523 -5.21 -9.44 -12.68
CA LYS A 523 -6.63 -9.42 -12.30
C LYS A 523 -7.22 -8.01 -12.18
N ASN A 524 -6.43 -6.95 -12.39
CA ASN A 524 -6.85 -5.56 -12.38
C ASN A 524 -6.84 -4.91 -13.77
N ASP A 525 -6.93 -5.71 -14.85
CA ASP A 525 -6.99 -5.22 -16.21
C ASP A 525 -8.22 -4.33 -16.46
N GLY A 526 -9.35 -4.59 -15.77
CA GLY A 526 -10.51 -3.69 -15.77
C GLY A 526 -10.16 -2.27 -15.33
N ALA A 527 -9.46 -2.13 -14.21
CA ALA A 527 -8.99 -0.82 -13.73
C ALA A 527 -7.94 -0.17 -14.66
N TRP A 528 -7.08 -0.98 -15.29
CA TRP A 528 -6.06 -0.47 -16.22
C TRP A 528 -6.67 0.10 -17.50
N HIS A 529 -7.67 -0.60 -18.06
CA HIS A 529 -8.34 -0.22 -19.30
C HIS A 529 -9.65 0.55 -19.08
N ASN A 530 -10.13 0.69 -17.83
CA ASN A 530 -11.37 1.35 -17.40
C ASN A 530 -12.63 0.71 -18.02
N TYR A 531 -12.82 -0.58 -17.74
CA TYR A 531 -14.05 -1.31 -18.01
C TYR A 531 -14.51 -2.09 -16.79
N HIS A 532 -15.82 -2.30 -16.65
CA HIS A 532 -16.39 -3.02 -15.51
C HIS A 532 -16.03 -4.50 -15.56
N THR A 533 -15.51 -5.05 -14.46
CA THR A 533 -14.95 -6.41 -14.38
C THR A 533 -15.43 -7.16 -13.15
N ILE A 534 -15.25 -8.49 -13.15
CA ILE A 534 -15.43 -9.34 -11.96
C ILE A 534 -14.12 -9.74 -11.30
N SER A 535 -12.98 -9.27 -11.81
CA SER A 535 -11.63 -9.66 -11.37
C SER A 535 -10.97 -8.58 -10.53
N THR A 536 -10.20 -8.95 -9.49
CA THR A 536 -9.36 -8.05 -8.71
C THR A 536 -8.21 -8.74 -7.99
N PHE A 537 -7.13 -7.98 -7.77
CA PHE A 537 -6.05 -8.27 -6.85
C PHE A 537 -5.77 -7.03 -6.00
N SER A 538 -6.16 -7.05 -4.73
CA SER A 538 -6.07 -5.88 -3.84
C SER A 538 -5.94 -6.29 -2.38
N SER A 539 -5.14 -5.54 -1.61
CA SER A 539 -5.06 -5.70 -0.15
C SER A 539 -6.37 -5.34 0.58
N THR A 540 -7.30 -4.65 -0.09
CA THR A 540 -8.64 -4.32 0.44
C THR A 540 -9.72 -5.30 -0.02
N CYS A 541 -9.33 -6.47 -0.55
CA CYS A 541 -10.21 -7.49 -1.07
C CYS A 541 -11.13 -8.06 0.02
N SER A 542 -12.42 -8.24 -0.30
CA SER A 542 -13.41 -8.86 0.60
C SER A 542 -13.13 -10.35 0.75
N ALA A 543 -13.03 -10.82 1.99
CA ALA A 543 -12.89 -12.25 2.30
C ALA A 543 -14.10 -13.07 1.86
N GLY A 544 -15.32 -12.53 2.02
CA GLY A 544 -16.56 -13.19 1.59
C GLY A 544 -16.60 -13.39 0.07
N MET A 545 -16.19 -12.37 -0.71
CA MET A 545 -16.10 -12.50 -2.17
C MET A 545 -15.07 -13.55 -2.59
N SER A 546 -13.88 -13.54 -2.00
CA SER A 546 -12.85 -14.57 -2.26
C SER A 546 -13.38 -15.98 -1.97
N GLN A 547 -14.16 -16.16 -0.89
CA GLN A 547 -14.74 -17.43 -0.52
C GLN A 547 -15.86 -17.86 -1.48
N LEU A 548 -16.73 -16.92 -1.93
CA LEU A 548 -17.76 -17.19 -2.94
C LEU A 548 -17.12 -17.70 -4.24
N TYR A 549 -16.08 -17.05 -4.74
CA TYR A 549 -15.38 -17.49 -5.95
C TYR A 549 -14.80 -18.90 -5.79
N LYS A 550 -14.24 -19.20 -4.60
CA LYS A 550 -13.75 -20.55 -4.29
C LYS A 550 -14.88 -21.58 -4.32
N TYR A 551 -16.06 -21.28 -3.75
CA TYR A 551 -17.23 -22.17 -3.82
C TYR A 551 -17.66 -22.44 -5.25
N LEU A 552 -17.59 -21.45 -6.13
CA LEU A 552 -18.03 -21.58 -7.53
C LEU A 552 -16.95 -22.15 -8.47
N GLY A 553 -15.79 -22.59 -7.95
CA GLY A 553 -14.69 -23.17 -8.73
C GLY A 553 -13.85 -22.14 -9.49
N MET A 554 -14.02 -20.85 -9.22
CA MET A 554 -13.29 -19.76 -9.83
C MET A 554 -11.98 -19.45 -9.07
N VAL A 555 -11.07 -18.72 -9.71
CA VAL A 555 -9.79 -18.34 -9.06
C VAL A 555 -10.00 -17.44 -7.87
N SER A 556 -9.40 -17.80 -6.74
CA SER A 556 -9.41 -16.98 -5.53
C SER A 556 -8.20 -17.23 -4.65
N SER A 557 -7.85 -16.23 -3.87
CA SER A 557 -6.83 -16.26 -2.82
C SER A 557 -7.22 -15.27 -1.72
N THR A 558 -6.39 -15.12 -0.70
CA THR A 558 -6.64 -14.20 0.42
C THR A 558 -6.91 -12.75 -0.02
N ASN A 559 -6.27 -12.28 -1.10
CA ASN A 559 -6.31 -10.90 -1.57
C ASN A 559 -6.62 -10.77 -3.08
N ALA A 560 -7.14 -11.83 -3.71
CA ALA A 560 -7.48 -11.81 -5.13
C ALA A 560 -8.60 -12.79 -5.45
N TYR A 561 -9.43 -12.42 -6.42
CA TYR A 561 -10.36 -13.31 -7.12
C TYR A 561 -10.51 -12.85 -8.58
N GLY A 562 -11.00 -13.72 -9.45
CA GLY A 562 -11.12 -13.35 -10.86
C GLY A 562 -11.82 -14.37 -11.73
N TYR A 563 -11.91 -14.03 -13.01
CA TYR A 563 -12.67 -14.72 -14.03
C TYR A 563 -12.27 -16.19 -14.23
N ASP A 564 -10.97 -16.53 -14.10
CA ASP A 564 -10.51 -17.90 -14.38
C ASP A 564 -11.32 -18.94 -13.60
N GLY A 565 -11.84 -19.94 -14.30
CA GLY A 565 -12.78 -20.94 -13.77
C GLY A 565 -14.25 -20.53 -13.86
N SER A 566 -14.56 -19.40 -14.49
CA SER A 566 -15.93 -18.98 -14.81
C SER A 566 -16.58 -19.92 -15.81
N THR A 567 -17.90 -20.06 -15.73
CA THR A 567 -18.72 -20.83 -16.66
C THR A 567 -19.76 -19.92 -17.33
N ILE A 568 -20.47 -20.41 -18.33
CA ILE A 568 -21.62 -19.69 -18.91
C ILE A 568 -22.67 -19.34 -17.84
N VAL A 569 -22.88 -20.20 -16.84
CA VAL A 569 -23.79 -19.96 -15.71
C VAL A 569 -23.31 -18.78 -14.85
N THR A 570 -22.05 -18.76 -14.43
CA THR A 570 -21.48 -17.65 -13.64
C THR A 570 -21.42 -16.35 -14.44
N ASN A 571 -21.13 -16.41 -15.75
CA ASN A 571 -21.20 -15.24 -16.64
C ASN A 571 -22.61 -14.64 -16.64
N SER A 572 -23.64 -15.47 -16.78
CA SER A 572 -25.04 -15.05 -16.73
C SER A 572 -25.39 -14.39 -15.39
N LEU A 573 -25.11 -15.05 -14.26
CA LEU A 573 -25.44 -14.58 -12.92
C LEU A 573 -24.71 -13.29 -12.51
N PHE A 574 -23.47 -13.08 -13.00
CA PHE A 574 -22.62 -11.94 -12.62
C PHE A 574 -22.63 -10.81 -13.63
N SER A 575 -23.59 -10.82 -14.57
CA SER A 575 -23.73 -9.79 -15.61
C SER A 575 -22.49 -9.65 -16.51
N VAL A 576 -21.73 -10.72 -16.75
CA VAL A 576 -20.57 -10.72 -17.66
C VAL A 576 -21.09 -10.91 -19.08
N LYS A 577 -21.35 -9.80 -19.77
CA LYS A 577 -21.96 -9.76 -21.10
C LYS A 577 -20.93 -9.91 -22.20
N TYR A 578 -19.71 -9.37 -21.99
CA TYR A 578 -18.66 -9.39 -23.00
C TYR A 578 -17.38 -10.04 -22.46
N LEU A 579 -16.66 -10.73 -23.36
CA LEU A 579 -15.39 -11.38 -23.08
C LEU A 579 -14.33 -10.84 -24.07
N ILE A 580 -13.18 -10.42 -23.54
CA ILE A 580 -12.05 -9.94 -24.32
C ILE A 580 -11.05 -11.08 -24.46
N SER A 581 -10.58 -11.37 -25.67
CA SER A 581 -9.61 -12.43 -25.95
C SER A 581 -8.60 -12.01 -27.01
N ASN A 582 -7.32 -12.34 -26.81
CA ASN A 582 -6.28 -12.20 -27.83
C ASN A 582 -6.17 -13.44 -28.74
N LYS A 583 -7.14 -14.36 -28.65
CA LYS A 583 -7.26 -15.55 -29.50
C LYS A 583 -8.68 -15.65 -30.03
N LEU A 584 -8.81 -16.24 -31.22
CA LEU A 584 -10.13 -16.56 -31.74
C LEU A 584 -10.73 -17.71 -30.93
N LEU A 585 -11.96 -17.50 -30.42
CA LEU A 585 -12.75 -18.50 -29.72
C LEU A 585 -13.81 -19.11 -30.67
N SER A 586 -14.22 -20.34 -30.39
CA SER A 586 -15.38 -20.93 -31.01
C SER A 586 -16.67 -20.18 -30.64
N THR A 587 -17.56 -20.04 -31.62
CA THR A 587 -18.87 -19.36 -31.45
C THR A 587 -20.01 -20.37 -31.58
N ASP A 588 -21.10 -20.11 -30.86
CA ASP A 588 -22.32 -20.93 -30.90
C ASP A 588 -23.57 -20.10 -30.54
N SER A 589 -24.66 -20.75 -30.14
CA SER A 589 -25.91 -20.09 -29.75
C SER A 589 -25.84 -19.35 -28.41
N LEU A 590 -24.82 -19.59 -27.56
CA LEU A 590 -24.63 -19.01 -26.25
C LEU A 590 -23.59 -17.90 -26.25
N ARG A 591 -22.61 -17.99 -27.18
CA ARG A 591 -21.50 -17.03 -27.30
C ARG A 591 -21.28 -16.67 -28.77
N THR A 592 -21.45 -15.40 -29.12
CA THR A 592 -21.28 -14.87 -30.46
C THR A 592 -20.07 -13.94 -30.58
N TYR A 593 -19.49 -13.84 -31.78
CA TYR A 593 -18.47 -12.82 -32.07
C TYR A 593 -19.14 -11.45 -32.18
N TYR A 594 -18.54 -10.44 -31.50
CA TYR A 594 -19.07 -9.06 -31.53
C TYR A 594 -18.21 -8.16 -32.41
N ASN A 595 -16.93 -7.92 -32.06
CA ASN A 595 -15.98 -7.13 -32.82
C ASN A 595 -14.53 -7.57 -32.57
N GLY A 596 -13.56 -6.92 -33.27
CA GLY A 596 -12.14 -7.15 -33.00
C GLY A 596 -11.27 -6.08 -33.67
N TYR A 597 -10.12 -5.78 -33.07
CA TYR A 597 -9.14 -4.85 -33.56
C TYR A 597 -7.73 -5.23 -33.07
N ASP A 598 -6.77 -5.24 -34.00
CA ASP A 598 -5.32 -5.44 -33.76
C ASP A 598 -5.01 -6.65 -32.86
N GLY A 599 -5.64 -7.80 -33.12
CA GLY A 599 -5.41 -9.06 -32.39
C GLY A 599 -6.17 -9.19 -31.06
N GLU A 600 -6.99 -8.23 -30.68
CA GLU A 600 -7.93 -8.33 -29.58
C GLU A 600 -9.37 -8.47 -30.15
N PHE A 601 -10.13 -9.41 -29.57
CA PHE A 601 -11.46 -9.79 -30.01
C PHE A 601 -12.45 -9.71 -28.87
N ILE A 602 -13.69 -9.28 -29.15
CA ILE A 602 -14.80 -9.29 -28.20
C ILE A 602 -15.84 -10.33 -28.61
N TYR A 603 -16.26 -11.09 -27.62
CA TYR A 603 -17.34 -12.06 -27.71
C TYR A 603 -18.46 -11.64 -26.78
N LYS A 604 -19.71 -11.84 -27.20
CA LYS A 604 -20.90 -11.53 -26.45
C LYS A 604 -21.54 -12.83 -25.91
N ASN A 605 -21.82 -12.89 -24.62
CA ASN A 605 -22.66 -13.88 -23.99
C ASN A 605 -24.13 -13.49 -24.18
N GLU A 606 -24.91 -14.29 -24.92
CA GLU A 606 -26.29 -13.95 -25.32
C GLU A 606 -27.27 -14.05 -24.14
N TYR A 607 -26.99 -14.89 -23.15
CA TYR A 607 -27.80 -15.12 -21.98
C TYR A 607 -27.18 -14.49 -20.73
N THR A 608 -27.31 -13.17 -20.60
CA THR A 608 -26.73 -12.43 -19.46
C THR A 608 -27.83 -11.75 -18.66
N LEU A 609 -27.89 -11.99 -17.35
CA LEU A 609 -28.83 -11.35 -16.44
C LEU A 609 -28.38 -9.94 -16.09
N PRO A 610 -29.29 -8.99 -15.79
CA PRO A 610 -28.95 -7.67 -15.29
C PRO A 610 -28.41 -7.75 -13.86
N ALA A 611 -28.10 -6.58 -13.25
CA ALA A 611 -27.46 -6.46 -11.93
C ALA A 611 -28.26 -7.05 -10.75
N GLY A 612 -29.51 -7.48 -10.97
CA GLY A 612 -30.32 -8.10 -9.94
C GLY A 612 -31.47 -8.93 -10.49
N TYR A 613 -31.90 -9.93 -9.74
CA TYR A 613 -33.01 -10.84 -10.08
C TYR A 613 -33.63 -11.42 -8.80
N VAL A 614 -34.88 -11.80 -8.88
CA VAL A 614 -35.67 -12.34 -7.74
C VAL A 614 -35.73 -13.86 -7.81
N SER A 615 -35.46 -14.50 -6.68
CA SER A 615 -35.67 -15.94 -6.43
C SER A 615 -36.82 -16.12 -5.46
N ASP A 616 -37.64 -17.14 -5.67
CA ASP A 616 -38.74 -17.51 -4.76
C ASP A 616 -38.23 -17.83 -3.37
N GLY A 617 -38.91 -17.35 -2.33
CA GLY A 617 -38.66 -17.65 -0.93
C GLY A 617 -37.28 -17.19 -0.43
N ASN A 618 -36.83 -17.79 0.67
CA ASN A 618 -35.58 -17.38 1.35
C ASN A 618 -34.38 -18.14 0.77
N LEU A 619 -33.55 -17.41 -0.05
CA LEU A 619 -32.38 -18.00 -0.69
C LEU A 619 -31.31 -18.40 0.33
N SER A 620 -31.13 -17.67 1.45
CA SER A 620 -30.14 -18.01 2.47
C SER A 620 -30.43 -19.34 3.19
N GLU A 621 -31.65 -19.76 3.19
CA GLU A 621 -32.04 -21.10 3.71
C GLU A 621 -31.88 -22.22 2.66
N LYS A 622 -32.16 -21.89 1.40
CA LYS A 622 -32.14 -22.83 0.28
C LYS A 622 -30.73 -23.13 -0.23
N TRP A 623 -29.81 -22.17 -0.14
CA TRP A 623 -28.45 -22.31 -0.66
C TRP A 623 -27.38 -22.06 0.40
N LYS A 624 -26.64 -23.12 0.71
CA LYS A 624 -25.51 -23.12 1.65
C LYS A 624 -24.30 -23.76 0.97
N PRO A 625 -23.49 -23.00 0.25
CA PRO A 625 -22.32 -23.54 -0.44
C PRO A 625 -21.29 -24.09 0.56
N ASP A 626 -20.66 -25.22 0.18
CA ASP A 626 -19.61 -25.86 0.98
C ASP A 626 -18.40 -26.22 0.10
N THR A 627 -17.23 -26.27 0.72
CA THR A 627 -15.96 -26.71 0.10
C THR A 627 -15.89 -28.23 -0.10
N ILE A 628 -16.81 -29.03 0.50
CA ILE A 628 -16.96 -30.46 0.25
C ILE A 628 -17.38 -30.70 -1.20
N TYR A 629 -18.22 -29.82 -1.74
CA TYR A 629 -18.67 -29.87 -3.13
C TYR A 629 -17.66 -29.19 -4.04
N ASN A 630 -17.56 -29.67 -5.27
CA ASN A 630 -16.74 -28.94 -6.27
C ASN A 630 -17.50 -27.72 -6.83
N GLY A 631 -16.77 -26.91 -7.63
CA GLY A 631 -17.32 -25.65 -8.14
C GLY A 631 -18.57 -25.82 -9.00
N ILE A 632 -18.66 -26.87 -9.81
CA ILE A 632 -19.84 -27.14 -10.66
C ILE A 632 -21.02 -27.67 -9.83
N GLU A 633 -20.79 -28.50 -8.82
CA GLU A 633 -21.85 -28.97 -7.93
C GLU A 633 -22.44 -27.79 -7.14
N ASN A 634 -21.64 -26.88 -6.63
CA ASN A 634 -22.12 -25.65 -5.98
C ASN A 634 -22.90 -24.75 -6.95
N GLN A 635 -22.50 -24.67 -8.25
CA GLN A 635 -23.27 -23.93 -9.26
C GLN A 635 -24.60 -24.60 -9.56
N ASN A 636 -24.66 -25.93 -9.69
CA ASN A 636 -25.92 -26.68 -9.85
C ASN A 636 -26.85 -26.40 -8.67
N SER A 637 -26.38 -26.50 -7.42
CA SER A 637 -27.19 -26.23 -6.23
C SER A 637 -27.66 -24.78 -6.14
N LEU A 638 -26.84 -23.79 -6.62
CA LEU A 638 -27.25 -22.40 -6.70
C LEU A 638 -28.40 -22.20 -7.69
N ILE A 639 -28.28 -22.75 -8.90
CA ILE A 639 -29.36 -22.66 -9.91
C ILE A 639 -30.62 -23.33 -9.44
N GLU A 640 -30.52 -24.51 -8.82
CA GLU A 640 -31.68 -25.19 -8.23
C GLU A 640 -32.35 -24.33 -7.13
N ALA A 641 -31.56 -23.73 -6.25
CA ALA A 641 -32.09 -22.85 -5.18
C ALA A 641 -32.75 -21.58 -5.75
N LEU A 642 -32.18 -21.01 -6.85
CA LEU A 642 -32.73 -19.82 -7.49
C LEU A 642 -33.99 -20.08 -8.33
N THR A 643 -34.10 -21.25 -8.99
CA THR A 643 -35.06 -21.46 -10.06
C THR A 643 -35.86 -22.78 -9.96
N GLY A 644 -35.46 -23.71 -9.10
CA GLY A 644 -35.99 -25.08 -9.06
C GLY A 644 -35.47 -25.99 -10.19
N VAL A 645 -34.66 -25.51 -11.13
CA VAL A 645 -34.09 -26.29 -12.23
C VAL A 645 -32.88 -27.08 -11.76
N LYS A 646 -32.95 -28.41 -11.87
CA LYS A 646 -31.91 -29.36 -11.44
C LYS A 646 -30.97 -29.73 -12.58
N ASP A 647 -29.74 -30.12 -12.23
CA ASP A 647 -28.75 -30.71 -13.13
C ASP A 647 -28.51 -29.87 -14.38
N THR A 648 -28.28 -28.57 -14.20
CA THR A 648 -27.87 -27.63 -15.28
C THR A 648 -26.53 -28.05 -15.89
N PHE A 649 -25.63 -28.62 -15.10
CA PHE A 649 -24.47 -29.36 -15.55
C PHE A 649 -24.65 -30.84 -15.22
N THR A 650 -24.30 -31.68 -16.18
CA THR A 650 -24.38 -33.16 -16.01
C THR A 650 -22.95 -33.72 -15.97
N GLU A 651 -22.62 -34.49 -14.95
CA GLU A 651 -21.36 -35.21 -14.85
C GLU A 651 -21.31 -36.37 -15.86
N CYS A 652 -20.31 -36.35 -16.74
CA CYS A 652 -20.12 -37.34 -17.80
C CYS A 652 -19.11 -38.40 -17.41
N PHE A 653 -17.98 -38.00 -16.80
CA PHE A 653 -16.87 -38.90 -16.48
C PHE A 653 -16.22 -38.50 -15.16
N VAL A 654 -15.70 -39.51 -14.44
CA VAL A 654 -14.88 -39.35 -13.22
C VAL A 654 -13.63 -40.22 -13.34
N TYR A 655 -12.46 -39.63 -13.18
CA TYR A 655 -11.18 -40.32 -13.27
C TYR A 655 -10.35 -40.05 -11.99
N PRO A 656 -10.40 -40.96 -11.00
CA PRO A 656 -9.62 -40.80 -9.77
C PRO A 656 -8.16 -41.14 -9.99
N SER A 657 -7.28 -40.32 -9.46
CA SER A 657 -5.81 -40.53 -9.38
C SER A 657 -5.14 -40.85 -10.72
N GLN A 658 -5.50 -40.18 -11.82
CA GLN A 658 -4.91 -40.37 -13.14
C GLN A 658 -3.90 -39.25 -13.46
N ILE A 659 -2.87 -39.55 -14.26
CA ILE A 659 -1.90 -38.56 -14.80
C ILE A 659 -2.26 -38.17 -16.24
N ASP A 660 -2.79 -39.13 -17.00
CA ASP A 660 -3.16 -39.00 -18.39
C ASP A 660 -4.49 -39.74 -18.63
N VAL A 661 -5.46 -39.01 -19.20
CA VAL A 661 -6.81 -39.52 -19.45
C VAL A 661 -7.24 -39.15 -20.85
N THR A 662 -7.72 -40.13 -21.62
CA THR A 662 -8.37 -39.90 -22.91
C THR A 662 -9.83 -40.37 -22.85
N PHE A 663 -10.74 -39.49 -23.31
CA PHE A 663 -12.17 -39.79 -23.40
C PHE A 663 -12.81 -39.15 -24.63
N SER A 664 -14.03 -39.56 -24.93
CA SER A 664 -14.83 -39.01 -26.02
C SER A 664 -16.26 -38.74 -25.55
N PRO A 665 -16.78 -37.50 -25.68
CA PRO A 665 -18.12 -37.14 -25.26
C PRO A 665 -19.17 -37.84 -26.13
N SER A 666 -20.28 -38.28 -25.53
CA SER A 666 -21.41 -38.89 -26.24
C SER A 666 -22.38 -37.81 -26.82
N SER A 667 -22.31 -36.60 -26.37
CA SER A 667 -23.12 -35.44 -26.80
C SER A 667 -22.29 -34.19 -27.01
N SER A 668 -22.70 -33.33 -27.93
CA SER A 668 -22.10 -32.04 -28.18
C SER A 668 -22.59 -31.03 -27.14
N GLY A 669 -21.72 -30.10 -26.72
CA GLY A 669 -22.03 -29.01 -25.79
C GLY A 669 -20.80 -28.37 -25.16
N HIS A 670 -21.02 -27.32 -24.33
CA HIS A 670 -19.96 -26.74 -23.53
C HIS A 670 -19.49 -27.68 -22.44
N MET A 671 -18.19 -27.94 -22.37
CA MET A 671 -17.60 -28.92 -21.46
C MET A 671 -16.67 -28.25 -20.46
N TYR A 672 -16.72 -28.71 -19.22
CA TYR A 672 -15.95 -28.20 -18.10
C TYR A 672 -15.23 -29.34 -17.39
N LEU A 673 -13.98 -29.10 -17.04
CA LEU A 673 -13.18 -30.00 -16.23
C LEU A 673 -13.06 -29.44 -14.81
N VAL A 674 -13.11 -30.30 -13.81
CA VAL A 674 -12.83 -29.94 -12.42
C VAL A 674 -11.70 -30.80 -11.89
N ILE A 675 -10.64 -30.16 -11.42
CA ILE A 675 -9.48 -30.81 -10.80
C ILE A 675 -9.64 -30.69 -9.30
N GLN A 676 -10.03 -31.77 -8.60
CA GLN A 676 -10.31 -31.76 -7.17
C GLN A 676 -9.07 -31.90 -6.27
N LYS A 677 -7.92 -32.27 -6.81
CA LYS A 677 -6.71 -32.54 -6.03
C LYS A 677 -5.84 -31.30 -5.89
N GLU A 678 -5.43 -30.97 -4.65
CA GLU A 678 -4.42 -29.96 -4.40
C GLU A 678 -3.04 -30.42 -4.92
N GLY A 679 -2.24 -29.44 -5.38
CA GLY A 679 -0.86 -29.65 -5.83
C GLY A 679 -0.68 -29.88 -7.34
N VAL A 680 -1.77 -30.03 -8.10
CA VAL A 680 -1.72 -30.00 -9.58
C VAL A 680 -1.60 -28.55 -10.00
N ASP A 681 -0.46 -28.11 -10.55
CA ASP A 681 -0.25 -26.71 -10.92
C ASP A 681 -0.76 -26.40 -12.33
N SER A 682 -0.59 -27.33 -13.27
CA SER A 682 -1.02 -27.17 -14.66
C SER A 682 -1.50 -28.50 -15.27
N ILE A 683 -2.34 -28.36 -16.29
CA ILE A 683 -2.79 -29.46 -17.16
C ILE A 683 -2.64 -29.06 -18.62
N GLY A 684 -2.39 -30.06 -19.48
CA GLY A 684 -2.55 -29.94 -20.93
C GLY A 684 -3.88 -30.58 -21.34
N VAL A 685 -4.65 -29.90 -22.17
CA VAL A 685 -5.89 -30.45 -22.77
C VAL A 685 -5.71 -30.47 -24.27
N THR A 686 -5.78 -31.68 -24.87
CA THR A 686 -5.66 -31.87 -26.30
C THR A 686 -7.02 -32.28 -26.87
N ILE A 687 -7.61 -31.47 -27.74
CA ILE A 687 -8.87 -31.75 -28.43
C ILE A 687 -8.54 -31.95 -29.92
N ASN A 688 -8.78 -33.15 -30.43
CA ASN A 688 -8.55 -33.50 -31.85
C ASN A 688 -7.12 -33.10 -32.34
N GLY A 689 -6.10 -33.30 -31.49
CA GLY A 689 -4.72 -32.98 -31.78
C GLY A 689 -4.26 -31.55 -31.46
N ASN A 690 -5.17 -30.63 -31.09
CA ASN A 690 -4.84 -29.25 -30.67
C ASN A 690 -4.71 -29.16 -29.16
N THR A 691 -3.52 -28.82 -28.64
CA THR A 691 -3.23 -28.76 -27.21
C THR A 691 -3.33 -27.33 -26.68
N THR A 692 -4.06 -27.18 -25.56
CA THR A 692 -4.13 -25.93 -24.77
C THR A 692 -3.66 -26.20 -23.35
N GLY A 693 -2.75 -25.40 -22.84
CA GLY A 693 -2.28 -25.47 -21.46
C GLY A 693 -3.13 -24.58 -20.52
N TYR A 694 -3.47 -25.10 -19.36
CA TYR A 694 -4.14 -24.40 -18.27
C TYR A 694 -3.27 -24.46 -17.01
N SER A 695 -3.09 -23.34 -16.33
CA SER A 695 -2.23 -23.23 -15.16
C SER A 695 -2.93 -22.54 -13.99
N GLY A 696 -2.28 -22.47 -12.81
CA GLY A 696 -2.86 -21.87 -11.61
C GLY A 696 -3.91 -22.72 -10.92
N LEU A 697 -3.84 -24.05 -11.06
CA LEU A 697 -4.80 -25.03 -10.55
C LEU A 697 -4.43 -25.53 -9.14
N LYS A 698 -3.30 -25.11 -8.58
CA LYS A 698 -2.65 -25.67 -7.38
C LYS A 698 -3.53 -25.73 -6.11
N SER A 699 -4.53 -24.84 -6.01
CA SER A 699 -5.44 -24.78 -4.86
C SER A 699 -6.52 -25.86 -4.83
N GLY A 700 -6.62 -26.72 -5.87
CA GLY A 700 -7.69 -27.72 -6.05
C GLY A 700 -9.08 -27.12 -6.32
N ASN A 701 -10.05 -27.97 -6.62
CA ASN A 701 -11.45 -27.59 -6.91
C ASN A 701 -11.63 -26.48 -7.97
N ARG A 702 -10.70 -26.45 -8.95
CA ARG A 702 -10.69 -25.46 -10.02
C ARG A 702 -11.48 -25.97 -11.22
N THR A 703 -12.39 -25.11 -11.70
CA THR A 703 -13.10 -25.34 -12.96
C THR A 703 -12.24 -24.86 -14.12
N VAL A 704 -12.22 -25.63 -15.21
CA VAL A 704 -11.56 -25.29 -16.46
C VAL A 704 -12.59 -25.37 -17.59
N ASP A 705 -12.85 -24.24 -18.26
CA ASP A 705 -13.69 -24.17 -19.48
C ASP A 705 -12.86 -24.62 -20.67
N ILE A 706 -13.19 -25.75 -21.27
CA ILE A 706 -12.53 -26.24 -22.49
C ILE A 706 -13.33 -25.91 -23.78
N GLY A 707 -14.41 -25.15 -23.64
CA GLY A 707 -15.23 -24.65 -24.73
C GLY A 707 -16.28 -25.66 -25.22
N TYR A 708 -16.78 -25.39 -26.41
CA TYR A 708 -17.76 -26.26 -27.09
C TYR A 708 -17.04 -27.45 -27.73
N VAL A 709 -17.55 -28.68 -27.45
CA VAL A 709 -17.04 -29.92 -28.00
C VAL A 709 -18.13 -30.65 -28.75
N ASN A 710 -17.78 -31.40 -29.79
CA ASN A 710 -18.74 -32.22 -30.52
C ASN A 710 -18.77 -33.67 -30.01
N ALA A 711 -19.90 -34.33 -30.17
CA ALA A 711 -20.00 -35.77 -29.91
C ALA A 711 -18.96 -36.53 -30.76
N GLY A 712 -18.16 -37.38 -30.13
CA GLY A 712 -17.11 -38.16 -30.78
C GLY A 712 -15.74 -37.49 -30.84
N ASP A 713 -15.56 -36.22 -30.42
CA ASP A 713 -14.25 -35.59 -30.31
C ASP A 713 -13.32 -36.40 -29.39
N SER A 714 -12.04 -36.52 -29.76
CA SER A 714 -11.02 -37.12 -28.92
C SER A 714 -10.42 -36.09 -28.00
N ILE A 715 -10.63 -36.23 -26.67
CA ILE A 715 -10.13 -35.31 -25.65
C ILE A 715 -9.13 -36.04 -24.77
N ASN A 716 -7.89 -35.55 -24.72
CA ASN A 716 -6.85 -36.02 -23.82
C ASN A 716 -6.55 -34.95 -22.79
N VAL A 717 -6.47 -35.32 -21.52
CA VAL A 717 -6.10 -34.43 -20.39
C VAL A 717 -4.90 -35.03 -19.69
N ASN A 718 -3.79 -34.29 -19.63
CA ASN A 718 -2.56 -34.72 -18.95
C ASN A 718 -2.10 -33.73 -17.91
N ALA A 719 -1.42 -34.21 -16.87
CA ALA A 719 -0.85 -33.40 -15.78
C ALA A 719 0.53 -33.95 -15.38
N GLU A 720 1.36 -33.13 -14.71
CA GLU A 720 2.66 -33.58 -14.17
C GLU A 720 2.53 -34.54 -12.98
N THR A 721 1.43 -34.45 -12.24
CA THR A 721 1.13 -35.32 -11.08
C THR A 721 -0.26 -35.90 -11.19
N SER A 722 -0.56 -36.97 -10.44
CA SER A 722 -1.88 -37.59 -10.46
C SER A 722 -2.98 -36.57 -10.04
N MET A 723 -4.07 -36.52 -10.77
CA MET A 723 -5.23 -35.66 -10.56
C MET A 723 -6.51 -36.48 -10.34
N ASN A 724 -7.48 -35.90 -9.64
CA ASN A 724 -8.86 -36.36 -9.65
C ASN A 724 -9.64 -35.49 -10.63
N LEU A 725 -9.97 -36.06 -11.78
CA LEU A 725 -10.62 -35.34 -12.87
C LEU A 725 -12.13 -35.68 -12.91
N HIS A 726 -12.96 -34.64 -12.79
CA HIS A 726 -14.39 -34.72 -13.05
C HIS A 726 -14.71 -33.94 -14.34
N VAL A 727 -15.54 -34.50 -15.20
CA VAL A 727 -15.89 -33.95 -16.51
C VAL A 727 -17.40 -33.68 -16.52
N TYR A 728 -17.75 -32.42 -16.80
CA TYR A 728 -19.16 -31.98 -16.85
C TYR A 728 -19.49 -31.40 -18.22
N ILE A 729 -20.73 -31.60 -18.66
CA ILE A 729 -21.30 -30.95 -19.83
C ILE A 729 -22.48 -30.07 -19.44
N LEU A 730 -22.59 -28.88 -20.02
CA LEU A 730 -23.72 -27.98 -19.82
C LEU A 730 -24.96 -28.51 -20.56
N ASN A 731 -26.08 -28.61 -19.88
CA ASN A 731 -27.39 -28.85 -20.48
C ASN A 731 -27.98 -27.49 -20.91
N GLU A 732 -27.82 -27.13 -22.20
CA GLU A 732 -28.30 -25.86 -22.71
C GLU A 732 -29.78 -25.60 -22.48
N ASN A 733 -30.64 -26.61 -22.61
CA ASN A 733 -32.08 -26.45 -22.45
C ASN A 733 -32.45 -26.11 -21.00
N LYS A 734 -31.83 -26.79 -20.02
CA LYS A 734 -31.98 -26.47 -18.60
C LYS A 734 -31.42 -25.11 -18.24
N PHE A 735 -30.24 -24.74 -18.77
CA PHE A 735 -29.66 -23.42 -18.59
C PHE A 735 -30.59 -22.31 -19.12
N LYS A 736 -31.11 -22.47 -20.35
CA LYS A 736 -32.05 -21.52 -20.97
C LYS A 736 -33.37 -21.45 -20.18
N GLN A 737 -33.85 -22.56 -19.64
CA GLN A 737 -35.01 -22.58 -18.74
C GLN A 737 -34.75 -21.79 -17.46
N ALA A 738 -33.64 -22.03 -16.76
CA ALA A 738 -33.25 -21.30 -15.56
C ALA A 738 -33.05 -19.80 -15.84
N TYR A 739 -32.37 -19.48 -16.93
CA TYR A 739 -32.21 -18.09 -17.37
C TYR A 739 -33.55 -17.39 -17.57
N ASN A 740 -34.50 -18.00 -18.28
CA ASN A 740 -35.80 -17.40 -18.54
C ASN A 740 -36.59 -17.13 -17.25
N ILE A 741 -36.55 -18.05 -16.26
CA ILE A 741 -37.17 -17.86 -14.96
C ILE A 741 -36.60 -16.61 -14.26
N LEU A 742 -35.28 -16.48 -14.20
CA LEU A 742 -34.63 -15.34 -13.56
C LEU A 742 -34.79 -14.04 -14.36
N ASN A 743 -34.74 -14.11 -15.68
CA ASN A 743 -34.86 -12.93 -16.54
C ASN A 743 -36.26 -12.32 -16.50
N ASN A 744 -37.32 -13.14 -16.37
CA ASN A 744 -38.69 -12.66 -16.18
C ASN A 744 -38.87 -11.92 -14.85
N ASN A 745 -38.10 -12.27 -13.82
CA ASN A 745 -38.12 -11.66 -12.50
C ASN A 745 -36.87 -10.81 -12.27
N SER A 746 -36.31 -10.17 -13.31
CA SER A 746 -35.09 -9.43 -13.25
C SER A 746 -35.28 -7.92 -13.07
N PHE A 747 -34.23 -7.27 -12.54
CA PHE A 747 -34.20 -5.85 -12.33
C PHE A 747 -34.11 -5.09 -13.67
N GLN A 748 -35.15 -4.41 -14.06
CA GLN A 748 -35.20 -3.55 -15.22
C GLN A 748 -34.53 -2.21 -14.86
N VAL A 749 -33.23 -2.09 -15.13
CA VAL A 749 -32.43 -0.91 -14.82
C VAL A 749 -32.77 0.21 -15.80
N GLU A 750 -33.30 1.33 -15.31
CA GLU A 750 -33.60 2.53 -16.09
C GLU A 750 -32.44 3.50 -16.12
N LYS A 751 -31.75 3.69 -14.96
CA LYS A 751 -30.59 4.54 -14.82
C LYS A 751 -29.62 3.95 -13.82
N TRP A 752 -28.34 4.09 -14.12
CA TRP A 752 -27.27 3.68 -13.23
C TRP A 752 -26.09 4.66 -13.27
N ASN A 753 -25.27 4.65 -12.21
CA ASN A 753 -24.01 5.34 -12.12
C ASN A 753 -23.07 4.59 -11.13
N SER A 754 -21.90 5.10 -10.89
CA SER A 754 -20.93 4.46 -9.99
C SER A 754 -21.46 4.18 -8.57
N THR A 755 -22.45 4.94 -8.07
CA THR A 755 -22.96 4.82 -6.70
C THR A 755 -24.41 4.38 -6.59
N GLY A 756 -25.05 3.95 -7.69
CA GLY A 756 -26.43 3.50 -7.57
C GLY A 756 -27.13 3.11 -8.84
N PHE A 757 -28.33 2.56 -8.62
CA PHE A 757 -29.25 2.12 -9.66
C PHE A 757 -30.64 2.64 -9.36
N THR A 758 -31.43 2.88 -10.40
CA THR A 758 -32.89 3.08 -10.34
C THR A 758 -33.57 2.29 -11.43
N GLY A 759 -34.73 1.76 -11.16
CA GLY A 759 -35.51 0.97 -12.10
C GLY A 759 -36.67 0.28 -11.41
N SER A 760 -37.18 -0.78 -12.02
CA SER A 760 -38.31 -1.56 -11.52
C SER A 760 -38.03 -3.06 -11.60
N VAL A 761 -38.76 -3.82 -10.79
CA VAL A 761 -38.75 -5.28 -10.83
C VAL A 761 -40.20 -5.79 -10.68
N THR A 762 -40.58 -6.79 -11.45
CA THR A 762 -41.83 -7.50 -11.27
C THR A 762 -41.52 -8.93 -10.81
N CYS A 763 -42.15 -9.37 -9.73
CA CYS A 763 -41.97 -10.73 -9.20
C CYS A 763 -43.31 -11.42 -8.97
N ASP A 764 -43.33 -12.71 -9.28
CA ASP A 764 -44.55 -13.55 -9.24
C ASP A 764 -44.86 -14.06 -7.85
N SER A 765 -43.89 -14.03 -6.92
CA SER A 765 -43.99 -14.51 -5.54
C SER A 765 -43.15 -13.66 -4.58
N ASP A 766 -43.40 -13.81 -3.28
CA ASP A 766 -42.53 -13.27 -2.24
C ASP A 766 -41.18 -14.02 -2.29
N GLY A 767 -40.10 -13.30 -2.14
CA GLY A 767 -38.79 -13.94 -2.26
C GLY A 767 -37.57 -13.06 -1.89
N THR A 768 -36.41 -13.55 -2.29
CA THR A 768 -35.13 -12.88 -2.14
C THR A 768 -34.76 -12.12 -3.42
N PHE A 769 -34.61 -10.82 -3.34
CA PHE A 769 -34.05 -10.02 -4.42
C PHE A 769 -32.53 -9.99 -4.26
N LEU A 770 -31.85 -10.78 -5.07
CA LEU A 770 -30.39 -10.92 -5.11
C LEU A 770 -29.79 -9.93 -6.12
N PHE A 771 -28.74 -9.24 -5.70
CA PHE A 771 -27.95 -8.38 -6.59
C PHE A 771 -26.57 -9.01 -6.85
N SER A 772 -26.12 -8.98 -8.09
CA SER A 772 -24.75 -9.35 -8.47
C SER A 772 -23.76 -8.25 -8.06
N ILE A 773 -23.83 -7.82 -6.80
CA ILE A 773 -23.07 -6.72 -6.20
C ILE A 773 -22.50 -7.21 -4.88
N PRO A 774 -21.20 -6.96 -4.59
CA PRO A 774 -20.63 -7.31 -3.29
C PRO A 774 -21.37 -6.65 -2.13
N TYR A 775 -21.65 -7.42 -1.09
CA TYR A 775 -22.28 -6.91 0.12
C TYR A 775 -21.38 -5.93 0.86
N ASP A 776 -21.88 -4.72 1.07
CA ASP A 776 -21.29 -3.68 1.91
C ASP A 776 -22.43 -2.93 2.61
N LYS A 777 -22.34 -2.69 3.93
CA LYS A 777 -23.33 -1.91 4.69
C LYS A 777 -23.48 -0.47 4.19
N GLY A 778 -22.59 0.00 3.31
CA GLY A 778 -22.72 1.26 2.59
C GLY A 778 -23.85 1.28 1.57
N TRP A 779 -24.31 0.10 1.09
CA TRP A 779 -25.47 0.00 0.22
C TRP A 779 -26.76 0.21 1.00
N SER A 780 -27.63 1.07 0.48
CA SER A 780 -29.00 1.25 0.94
C SER A 780 -29.93 0.93 -0.23
N VAL A 781 -30.84 -0.03 -0.03
CA VAL A 781 -31.85 -0.44 -1.00
C VAL A 781 -33.19 0.13 -0.56
N TYR A 782 -33.91 0.71 -1.50
CA TYR A 782 -35.26 1.26 -1.32
C TYR A 782 -36.20 0.55 -2.28
N ILE A 783 -37.30 0.00 -1.77
CA ILE A 783 -38.39 -0.56 -2.54
C ILE A 783 -39.62 0.31 -2.26
N ASP A 784 -40.28 0.81 -3.33
CA ASP A 784 -41.41 1.74 -3.27
C ASP A 784 -41.17 2.92 -2.32
N GLY A 785 -39.92 3.47 -2.37
CA GLY A 785 -39.49 4.59 -1.55
C GLY A 785 -39.18 4.26 -0.09
N LYS A 786 -39.38 3.03 0.38
CA LYS A 786 -39.07 2.59 1.75
C LYS A 786 -37.71 1.91 1.80
N LYS A 787 -36.89 2.26 2.78
CA LYS A 787 -35.59 1.63 3.00
C LYS A 787 -35.77 0.20 3.53
N CYS A 788 -35.16 -0.79 2.82
CA CYS A 788 -35.16 -2.18 3.20
C CYS A 788 -33.96 -2.57 4.05
N SER A 789 -34.07 -3.61 4.86
CA SER A 789 -32.96 -4.25 5.55
C SER A 789 -32.18 -5.10 4.57
N THR A 790 -30.88 -4.81 4.43
CA THR A 790 -29.98 -5.57 3.55
C THR A 790 -29.28 -6.67 4.31
N TYR A 791 -29.02 -7.80 3.64
CA TYR A 791 -28.24 -8.92 4.18
C TYR A 791 -27.33 -9.51 3.09
N SER A 792 -26.44 -10.43 3.47
CA SER A 792 -25.54 -11.10 2.53
C SER A 792 -26.00 -12.52 2.21
N ILE A 793 -25.88 -12.94 0.96
CA ILE A 793 -25.91 -14.34 0.55
C ILE A 793 -24.47 -14.86 0.47
N ALA A 794 -24.20 -15.99 1.13
CA ALA A 794 -22.87 -16.63 1.24
C ALA A 794 -21.79 -15.66 1.75
N ASP A 795 -22.13 -14.71 2.63
CA ASP A 795 -21.28 -13.62 3.13
C ASP A 795 -20.66 -12.73 2.04
N ALA A 796 -21.19 -12.77 0.82
CA ALA A 796 -20.61 -12.16 -0.36
C ALA A 796 -21.53 -11.22 -1.13
N LEU A 797 -22.74 -11.62 -1.49
CA LEU A 797 -23.61 -10.87 -2.39
C LEU A 797 -24.72 -10.12 -1.63
N LEU A 798 -25.07 -8.93 -2.11
CA LEU A 798 -26.11 -8.09 -1.55
C LEU A 798 -27.51 -8.67 -1.83
N ALA A 799 -28.36 -8.74 -0.81
CA ALA A 799 -29.76 -9.18 -0.94
C ALA A 799 -30.72 -8.38 -0.04
N VAL A 800 -32.00 -8.37 -0.41
CA VAL A 800 -33.15 -7.88 0.38
C VAL A 800 -34.34 -8.78 0.16
N ASP A 801 -35.26 -8.80 1.09
CA ASP A 801 -36.56 -9.45 0.89
C ASP A 801 -37.48 -8.57 0.02
N ILE A 802 -38.27 -9.17 -0.85
CA ILE A 802 -39.26 -8.51 -1.71
C ILE A 802 -40.55 -9.29 -1.73
N THR A 803 -41.67 -8.56 -1.78
CA THR A 803 -43.01 -9.15 -1.88
C THR A 803 -43.42 -9.30 -3.35
N LYS A 804 -44.40 -10.17 -3.61
CA LYS A 804 -45.04 -10.32 -4.93
C LYS A 804 -45.56 -8.97 -5.44
N GLY A 805 -45.33 -8.67 -6.72
CA GLY A 805 -45.84 -7.46 -7.38
C GLY A 805 -44.83 -6.77 -8.24
N THR A 806 -45.16 -5.57 -8.71
CA THR A 806 -44.27 -4.67 -9.43
C THR A 806 -43.84 -3.55 -8.51
N HIS A 807 -42.53 -3.38 -8.37
CA HIS A 807 -41.92 -2.48 -7.39
C HIS A 807 -40.97 -1.54 -8.07
N SER A 808 -40.95 -0.26 -7.62
CA SER A 808 -39.90 0.70 -7.92
C SER A 808 -38.68 0.46 -7.01
N VAL A 809 -37.50 0.33 -7.57
CA VAL A 809 -36.29 -0.02 -6.84
C VAL A 809 -35.22 1.04 -7.01
N LYS A 810 -34.59 1.43 -5.89
CA LYS A 810 -33.47 2.36 -5.87
C LYS A 810 -32.36 1.86 -4.95
N LEU A 811 -31.14 1.74 -5.51
CA LEU A 811 -29.94 1.47 -4.75
C LEU A 811 -29.10 2.73 -4.65
N LYS A 812 -28.48 2.97 -3.48
CA LYS A 812 -27.56 4.08 -3.27
C LYS A 812 -26.41 3.62 -2.37
N PHE A 813 -25.18 3.89 -2.80
CA PHE A 813 -23.95 3.62 -2.04
C PHE A 813 -23.43 4.87 -1.34
N MET A 814 -23.05 4.72 -0.08
CA MET A 814 -22.33 5.70 0.71
C MET A 814 -21.41 4.95 1.69
N PRO A 815 -20.08 5.14 1.64
CA PRO A 815 -19.16 4.45 2.56
C PRO A 815 -19.54 4.63 4.02
N VAL A 816 -19.52 3.53 4.78
CA VAL A 816 -19.86 3.53 6.20
C VAL A 816 -18.96 4.50 6.96
N ASN A 817 -19.52 5.33 7.84
CA ASN A 817 -18.83 6.33 8.66
C ASN A 817 -18.13 7.48 7.88
N LEU A 818 -18.25 7.60 6.55
CA LEU A 818 -17.62 8.68 5.79
C LEU A 818 -18.08 10.06 6.29
N ILE A 819 -19.39 10.26 6.43
CA ILE A 819 -19.97 11.55 6.89
C ILE A 819 -19.47 11.88 8.31
N LYS A 820 -19.43 10.90 9.22
CA LYS A 820 -18.91 11.08 10.59
C LYS A 820 -17.42 11.48 10.55
N GLY A 821 -16.65 10.81 9.71
CA GLY A 821 -15.23 11.11 9.50
C GLY A 821 -15.02 12.54 8.99
N CYS A 822 -15.78 12.97 7.98
CA CYS A 822 -15.73 14.33 7.44
C CYS A 822 -16.06 15.39 8.49
N ILE A 823 -17.08 15.15 9.32
CA ILE A 823 -17.45 16.06 10.43
C ILE A 823 -16.29 16.18 11.42
N ILE A 824 -15.68 15.08 11.84
CA ILE A 824 -14.54 15.09 12.78
C ILE A 824 -13.34 15.83 12.17
N THR A 825 -13.01 15.56 10.90
CA THR A 825 -11.93 16.26 10.20
C THR A 825 -12.19 17.76 10.15
N PHE A 826 -13.42 18.17 9.82
CA PHE A 826 -13.80 19.59 9.78
C PHE A 826 -13.67 20.27 11.15
N ILE A 827 -14.14 19.62 12.24
CA ILE A 827 -13.99 20.10 13.61
C ILE A 827 -12.51 20.28 13.96
N CYS A 828 -11.65 19.30 13.64
CA CYS A 828 -10.21 19.36 13.92
C CYS A 828 -9.54 20.52 13.16
N ILE A 829 -9.93 20.76 11.91
CA ILE A 829 -9.46 21.91 11.12
C ILE A 829 -9.86 23.23 11.81
N ILE A 830 -11.12 23.36 12.24
CA ILE A 830 -11.60 24.56 12.96
C ILE A 830 -10.83 24.79 14.26
N ILE A 831 -10.58 23.75 15.04
CA ILE A 831 -9.79 23.84 16.28
C ILE A 831 -8.38 24.34 15.96
N LEU A 832 -7.70 23.81 14.95
CA LEU A 832 -6.35 24.25 14.56
C LEU A 832 -6.33 25.71 14.11
N ILE A 833 -7.27 26.12 13.26
CA ILE A 833 -7.41 27.52 12.82
C ILE A 833 -7.73 28.42 14.02
N GLY A 834 -8.65 28.01 14.88
CA GLY A 834 -9.03 28.75 16.09
C GLY A 834 -7.83 28.96 17.03
N THR A 835 -7.03 27.92 17.28
CA THR A 835 -5.80 28.05 18.09
C THR A 835 -4.77 28.97 17.44
N ALA A 836 -4.63 28.95 16.10
CA ALA A 836 -3.74 29.85 15.36
C ALA A 836 -4.18 31.32 15.47
N VAL A 837 -5.47 31.61 15.33
CA VAL A 837 -6.04 32.95 15.45
C VAL A 837 -5.92 33.46 16.89
N ALA A 838 -6.26 32.63 17.88
CA ALA A 838 -6.12 32.96 19.30
C ALA A 838 -4.70 33.34 19.68
N LYS A 839 -3.72 32.55 19.20
CA LYS A 839 -2.28 32.82 19.42
C LYS A 839 -1.84 34.13 18.73
N ARG A 840 -2.30 34.39 17.50
CA ARG A 840 -1.96 35.62 16.74
C ARG A 840 -2.56 36.88 17.40
N ARG A 841 -3.75 36.77 18.00
CA ARG A 841 -4.42 37.84 18.71
C ARG A 841 -4.01 38.02 20.18
N GLY A 842 -3.10 37.15 20.67
CA GLY A 842 -2.65 37.17 22.08
C GLY A 842 -3.74 36.83 23.09
N ILE A 843 -4.84 36.21 22.65
CA ILE A 843 -6.00 35.86 23.49
C ILE A 843 -5.57 34.82 24.55
N ASP A 844 -4.68 33.90 24.20
CA ASP A 844 -4.10 32.90 25.10
C ASP A 844 -3.35 33.54 26.28
N LYS A 845 -2.65 34.66 26.08
CA LYS A 845 -2.01 35.45 27.19
C LYS A 845 -3.05 36.13 28.07
N LYS A 846 -4.09 36.72 27.49
CA LYS A 846 -5.16 37.38 28.22
C LYS A 846 -6.01 36.41 29.04
N LEU A 847 -6.27 35.18 28.50
CA LEU A 847 -6.99 34.13 29.23
C LEU A 847 -6.15 33.57 30.39
N LYS A 848 -4.84 33.37 30.18
CA LYS A 848 -3.92 32.98 31.28
C LYS A 848 -3.88 34.02 32.40
N GLN A 849 -3.82 35.29 32.05
CA GLN A 849 -3.86 36.37 33.06
C GLN A 849 -5.20 36.39 33.85
N LYS A 850 -6.34 36.22 33.13
CA LYS A 850 -7.65 36.12 33.81
C LYS A 850 -7.77 34.91 34.73
N LEU A 851 -7.26 33.73 34.28
CA LEU A 851 -7.27 32.50 35.11
C LEU A 851 -6.38 32.64 36.34
N ILE A 852 -5.20 33.27 36.23
CA ILE A 852 -4.32 33.55 37.36
C ILE A 852 -5.01 34.47 38.36
N VAL A 853 -5.72 35.50 37.90
CA VAL A 853 -6.48 36.42 38.75
C VAL A 853 -7.65 35.71 39.45
N ILE A 854 -8.35 34.81 38.78
CA ILE A 854 -9.44 34.00 39.36
C ILE A 854 -8.88 33.03 40.41
N PHE A 855 -7.77 32.33 40.12
CA PHE A 855 -7.13 31.43 41.10
C PHE A 855 -6.56 32.17 42.32
N ASN A 856 -5.95 33.35 42.11
CA ASN A 856 -5.47 34.17 43.22
C ASN A 856 -6.62 34.74 44.09
N ASN A 857 -7.76 35.07 43.45
CA ASN A 857 -8.95 35.52 44.18
C ASN A 857 -9.62 34.39 45.00
N HIS A 858 -9.59 33.11 44.49
CA HIS A 858 -10.05 31.95 45.28
C HIS A 858 -9.10 31.64 46.42
N ALA A 859 -7.79 31.64 46.20
CA ALA A 859 -6.81 31.42 47.25
C ALA A 859 -6.84 32.49 48.35
N ASN A 860 -7.16 33.76 48.03
CA ASN A 860 -7.35 34.81 48.99
C ASN A 860 -8.70 34.72 49.76
N ASN A 861 -9.75 34.16 49.11
CA ASN A 861 -11.01 33.92 49.81
C ASN A 861 -10.93 32.73 50.80
N ASP A 862 -10.20 31.70 50.44
CA ASP A 862 -9.98 30.54 51.33
C ASP A 862 -9.10 30.92 52.54
N SER A 863 -8.17 31.88 52.40
CA SER A 863 -7.37 32.39 53.53
C SER A 863 -8.15 33.37 54.44
N LEU A 864 -9.25 33.97 53.98
CA LEU A 864 -10.13 34.83 54.79
C LEU A 864 -11.17 33.96 55.55
N THR A 865 -11.53 32.81 55.11
CA THR A 865 -12.42 31.87 55.81
C THR A 865 -11.71 31.04 56.88
N GLU A 866 -10.39 30.88 56.86
CA GLU A 866 -9.58 30.24 57.93
C GLU A 866 -9.22 31.21 59.05
N SER A 867 -9.32 32.57 58.86
CA SER A 867 -9.05 33.56 59.93
C SER A 867 -10.23 33.85 60.82
N ASP A 868 -11.49 33.57 60.41
CA ASP A 868 -12.69 33.80 61.18
C ASP A 868 -13.16 32.62 62.04
N THR A 869 -12.48 31.48 61.99
CA THR A 869 -12.80 30.30 62.85
C THR A 869 -11.96 30.16 64.09
N ASN A 870 -10.96 31.08 64.37
CA ASN A 870 -10.08 31.00 65.51
C ASN A 870 -10.30 32.09 66.59
N THR A 871 -11.47 32.75 66.66
CA THR A 871 -11.81 33.77 67.68
C THR A 871 -13.15 33.53 68.37
N THR A 872 -13.46 32.27 68.74
CA THR A 872 -14.57 31.98 69.66
C THR A 872 -14.30 30.72 70.48
N GLU A 873 -13.25 30.79 71.36
CA GLU A 873 -13.14 29.93 72.53
C GLU A 873 -12.20 30.61 73.51
N GLU A 874 -12.75 31.65 74.28
CA GLU A 874 -12.27 32.06 75.59
C GLU A 874 -13.29 33.12 76.12
N GLN A 875 -14.36 32.62 76.76
CA GLN A 875 -15.00 33.18 77.94
C GLN A 875 -16.08 32.25 78.48
#